data_46c95d585dfa0cb22bbfb9612e756f10
#
_entry.id   46c95d585dfa0cb22bbfb9612e756f10
#
_cell.length_a   1.000
_cell.length_b   1.000
_cell.length_c   1.000
_cell.angle_alpha   90.00
_cell.angle_beta   90.00
_cell.angle_gamma   90.00
#
_symmetry.space_group_name_H-M   'P 1'
#
loop_
_entity.id
_entity.type
_entity.pdbx_description
1 polymer ?
#
loop_
_entity_poly.entity_id
_entity_poly.type
_entity_poly.pdbx_seq_one_letter_code
_entity_poly.pdbx_strand_id
1 'polypeptide(L)'
;MEQSIIQTEYSELMQKSYIDYAMSVIIARALPDVRDGLKPVQRRTLYDMYELGIRYDKPFRKSARIVGDTMGKYHPHGDSSIYDALVVMAQDFKKGLPLVDGHGNFGSIEGDGAAAMRYTEARLQKVTQEAYLADLDKDVVDFMPNFDETEKEPVVLPVKVPNLLINGAEGIAVGMATSIPPHNFGEVVDGVIAYMKNPDINTAEMMEYIKGPDFPTGGIIANKDDLPAIYESGVGKIKVRGKVEVEQVKGGKQRLVITEIPYTMIGANIGKFLNDVGNLVETKATSDIVDITNQSSKEGIRIVLDLKKGTDVEALKNLLYKKTKLEDTFGVNMLAVADGRPETMGIVPIIRHHVQFQYEIATRKYKTLLAKELDRKEIQEGLIKACNVIDLIIEILRGSRNIKDAKACLTDGVTDNITFKNPASEIMAQQLHFTDRQAQAILDMRLYKLIGLEIEALMKEHDETLLNIGKYEDILEHRSSMAKVIIKELQNFKKQYAKERRTEIDNLKEAVVVEKKIEEQDVVFLMDRFGYAKTVDTSVYERNKETADAENRYIFTCKNTDKICIFTDKGQMHLLKVLDLPYGKFRDKGTPIDNVCNYDSKEENFVYIASLEQVSSHRLVFGTAQSMLKVVDGAEFVVAKKTTAATKLADGDEVLTVRALEGDETLVMCSHKDMFLRIDCEQIPQKKKSAVGVRGMKLAAGDTLKHIYVLHEGENAEVEVKGKMIALNRLHIGNRDTKGVRK
;
A
#
# COMPACT_ATOMS: atom_id res chain seq x y z
N MET A 1 31.98 -44.44 -10.26
CA MET A 1 30.67 -43.75 -10.17
C MET A 1 30.25 -43.41 -11.59
N GLU A 2 29.31 -44.13 -12.14
CA GLU A 2 28.72 -43.79 -13.45
C GLU A 2 27.92 -42.49 -13.27
N GLN A 3 28.33 -41.43 -13.94
CA GLN A 3 27.57 -40.21 -14.05
C GLN A 3 26.37 -40.47 -14.96
N SER A 4 25.20 -40.67 -14.39
CA SER A 4 23.97 -40.72 -15.18
C SER A 4 23.64 -39.30 -15.68
N ILE A 5 23.72 -39.07 -16.97
CA ILE A 5 23.28 -37.82 -17.61
C ILE A 5 21.78 -37.90 -17.73
N ILE A 6 21.08 -37.06 -16.95
CA ILE A 6 19.62 -36.89 -17.03
C ILE A 6 19.38 -35.79 -18.07
N GLN A 7 18.76 -36.12 -19.18
CA GLN A 7 18.25 -35.14 -20.15
C GLN A 7 16.91 -34.62 -19.68
N THR A 8 16.80 -33.31 -19.45
CA THR A 8 15.56 -32.63 -19.08
C THR A 8 15.33 -31.49 -20.07
N GLU A 9 14.10 -31.32 -20.54
CA GLU A 9 13.76 -30.15 -21.36
C GLU A 9 13.92 -28.87 -20.56
N TYR A 10 14.53 -27.85 -21.19
CA TYR A 10 14.76 -26.53 -20.55
C TYR A 10 13.47 -25.87 -20.09
N SER A 11 12.39 -25.99 -20.87
CA SER A 11 11.08 -25.46 -20.53
C SER A 11 10.49 -26.08 -19.26
N GLU A 12 10.60 -27.40 -19.10
CA GLU A 12 10.14 -28.11 -17.90
C GLU A 12 10.95 -27.75 -16.67
N LEU A 13 12.29 -27.67 -16.82
CA LEU A 13 13.17 -27.27 -15.74
C LEU A 13 12.88 -25.83 -15.27
N MET A 14 12.66 -24.91 -16.21
CA MET A 14 12.32 -23.51 -15.91
C MET A 14 10.96 -23.40 -15.25
N GLN A 15 9.93 -24.11 -15.73
CA GLN A 15 8.61 -24.13 -15.13
C GLN A 15 8.67 -24.64 -13.69
N LYS A 16 9.35 -25.77 -13.45
CA LYS A 16 9.49 -26.35 -12.11
C LYS A 16 10.22 -25.38 -11.17
N SER A 17 11.38 -24.86 -11.59
CA SER A 17 12.16 -23.92 -10.79
C SER A 17 11.40 -22.62 -10.49
N TYR A 18 10.60 -22.13 -11.46
CA TYR A 18 9.77 -20.94 -11.26
C TYR A 18 8.63 -21.20 -10.27
N ILE A 19 7.98 -22.38 -10.37
CA ILE A 19 6.92 -22.76 -9.42
C ILE A 19 7.51 -22.91 -8.02
N ASP A 20 8.64 -23.58 -7.85
CA ASP A 20 9.29 -23.75 -6.55
C ASP A 20 9.68 -22.38 -5.95
N TYR A 21 10.25 -21.48 -6.76
CA TYR A 21 10.54 -20.11 -6.33
C TYR A 21 9.27 -19.33 -5.96
N ALA A 22 8.23 -19.38 -6.81
CA ALA A 22 6.96 -18.70 -6.56
C ALA A 22 6.32 -19.20 -5.26
N MET A 23 6.26 -20.49 -5.04
CA MET A 23 5.72 -21.11 -3.81
C MET A 23 6.53 -20.69 -2.58
N SER A 24 7.86 -20.64 -2.68
CA SER A 24 8.71 -20.14 -1.60
C SER A 24 8.42 -18.68 -1.26
N VAL A 25 8.29 -17.80 -2.27
CA VAL A 25 7.94 -16.38 -2.04
C VAL A 25 6.54 -16.22 -1.48
N ILE A 26 5.60 -17.05 -1.88
CA ILE A 26 4.21 -17.01 -1.41
C ILE A 26 4.16 -17.43 0.06
N ILE A 27 4.62 -18.64 0.38
CA ILE A 27 4.43 -19.26 1.71
C ILE A 27 5.46 -18.76 2.72
N ALA A 28 6.75 -18.67 2.32
CA ALA A 28 7.84 -18.41 3.24
C ALA A 28 8.31 -16.93 3.29
N ARG A 29 7.60 -15.99 2.65
CA ARG A 29 8.03 -14.59 2.62
C ARG A 29 6.90 -13.57 2.71
N ALA A 30 5.93 -13.61 1.77
CA ALA A 30 5.04 -12.48 1.55
C ALA A 30 3.70 -12.57 2.29
N LEU A 31 3.15 -13.79 2.45
CA LEU A 31 1.86 -13.99 3.04
C LEU A 31 1.95 -14.31 4.54
N PRO A 32 0.97 -13.86 5.35
CA PRO A 32 0.82 -14.27 6.74
C PRO A 32 0.21 -15.68 6.83
N ASP A 33 0.54 -16.43 7.88
CA ASP A 33 -0.17 -17.66 8.26
C ASP A 33 -1.48 -17.28 8.96
N VAL A 34 -2.58 -17.97 8.64
CA VAL A 34 -3.90 -17.67 9.21
C VAL A 34 -3.95 -17.89 10.71
N ARG A 35 -3.14 -18.81 11.26
CA ARG A 35 -3.12 -19.19 12.67
C ARG A 35 -2.53 -18.11 13.58
N ASP A 36 -1.39 -17.51 13.20
CA ASP A 36 -0.71 -16.48 13.99
C ASP A 36 -0.78 -15.07 13.37
N GLY A 37 -1.23 -14.94 12.13
CA GLY A 37 -1.34 -13.66 11.43
C GLY A 37 -0.01 -12.97 11.16
N LEU A 38 1.09 -13.72 11.17
CA LEU A 38 2.44 -13.18 11.04
C LEU A 38 3.10 -13.66 9.73
N LYS A 39 3.88 -12.78 9.13
CA LYS A 39 4.84 -13.16 8.09
C LYS A 39 6.06 -13.83 8.74
N PRO A 40 6.80 -14.68 8.00
CA PRO A 40 7.98 -15.35 8.55
C PRO A 40 9.00 -14.41 9.20
N VAL A 41 9.30 -13.26 8.58
CA VAL A 41 10.24 -12.28 9.16
C VAL A 41 9.74 -11.73 10.51
N GLN A 42 8.45 -11.45 10.65
CA GLN A 42 7.87 -10.97 11.89
C GLN A 42 7.91 -12.03 12.99
N ARG A 43 7.50 -13.26 12.65
CA ARG A 43 7.52 -14.41 13.55
C ARG A 43 8.93 -14.67 14.08
N ARG A 44 9.91 -14.72 13.20
CA ARG A 44 11.32 -14.96 13.54
C ARG A 44 11.90 -13.87 14.42
N THR A 45 11.60 -12.60 14.11
CA THR A 45 12.07 -11.46 14.90
C THR A 45 11.47 -11.49 16.32
N LEU A 46 10.18 -11.75 16.48
CA LEU A 46 9.55 -11.83 17.80
C LEU A 46 10.05 -13.04 18.59
N TYR A 47 10.26 -14.18 17.95
CA TYR A 47 10.82 -15.38 18.58
C TYR A 47 12.27 -15.13 19.03
N ASP A 48 13.11 -14.53 18.19
CA ASP A 48 14.48 -14.18 18.53
C ASP A 48 14.55 -13.21 19.73
N MET A 49 13.70 -12.18 19.74
CA MET A 49 13.60 -11.28 20.90
C MET A 49 13.23 -12.04 22.17
N TYR A 50 12.39 -13.07 22.08
CA TYR A 50 12.04 -13.92 23.20
C TYR A 50 13.23 -14.74 23.66
N GLU A 51 13.97 -15.41 22.78
CA GLU A 51 15.16 -16.19 23.10
C GLU A 51 16.29 -15.33 23.68
N LEU A 52 16.50 -14.12 23.18
CA LEU A 52 17.46 -13.13 23.72
C LEU A 52 17.05 -12.59 25.11
N GLY A 53 15.86 -12.96 25.61
CA GLY A 53 15.34 -12.46 26.89
C GLY A 53 14.99 -10.97 26.88
N ILE A 54 14.68 -10.40 25.70
CA ILE A 54 14.29 -8.99 25.53
C ILE A 54 12.78 -8.86 25.83
N ARG A 55 12.45 -8.82 27.12
CA ARG A 55 11.09 -8.81 27.64
C ARG A 55 10.58 -7.40 27.88
N TYR A 56 9.25 -7.24 27.97
CA TYR A 56 8.61 -5.93 28.22
C TYR A 56 9.04 -5.30 29.56
N ASP A 57 9.38 -6.12 30.55
CA ASP A 57 9.82 -5.73 31.90
C ASP A 57 11.35 -5.60 32.02
N LYS A 58 12.11 -5.77 30.95
CA LYS A 58 13.56 -5.68 30.88
C LYS A 58 14.00 -4.40 30.15
N PRO A 59 15.25 -3.97 30.34
CA PRO A 59 15.79 -2.84 29.60
C PRO A 59 15.73 -3.03 28.09
N PHE A 60 15.53 -1.91 27.37
CA PHE A 60 15.64 -1.87 25.91
C PHE A 60 16.99 -2.38 25.42
N ARG A 61 17.02 -2.93 24.22
CA ARG A 61 18.22 -3.37 23.52
C ARG A 61 18.33 -2.70 22.17
N LYS A 62 19.56 -2.44 21.71
CA LYS A 62 19.81 -1.86 20.38
C LYS A 62 19.13 -2.70 19.29
N SER A 63 18.40 -2.04 18.39
CA SER A 63 17.74 -2.71 17.28
C SER A 63 18.74 -3.46 16.40
N ALA A 64 19.95 -2.95 16.24
CA ALA A 64 21.02 -3.61 15.50
C ALA A 64 21.39 -4.98 16.09
N ARG A 65 21.29 -5.19 17.42
CA ARG A 65 21.53 -6.50 18.04
C ARG A 65 20.42 -7.49 17.67
N ILE A 66 19.17 -7.06 17.74
CA ILE A 66 18.01 -7.89 17.39
C ILE A 66 18.10 -8.29 15.91
N VAL A 67 18.31 -7.31 15.02
CA VAL A 67 18.43 -7.55 13.58
C VAL A 67 19.59 -8.50 13.26
N GLY A 68 20.75 -8.31 13.88
CA GLY A 68 21.93 -9.14 13.66
C GLY A 68 21.74 -10.59 14.12
N ASP A 69 21.13 -10.81 15.27
CA ASP A 69 20.86 -12.16 15.79
C ASP A 69 19.80 -12.87 14.96
N THR A 70 18.68 -12.19 14.67
CA THR A 70 17.61 -12.72 13.81
C THR A 70 18.14 -13.10 12.42
N MET A 71 19.00 -12.26 11.82
CA MET A 71 19.60 -12.53 10.51
C MET A 71 20.54 -13.74 10.57
N GLY A 72 21.34 -13.83 11.61
CA GLY A 72 22.33 -14.90 11.75
C GLY A 72 21.74 -16.25 12.07
N LYS A 73 20.62 -16.31 12.82
CA LYS A 73 20.03 -17.56 13.28
C LYS A 73 18.80 -18.04 12.50
N TYR A 74 17.93 -17.11 12.09
CA TYR A 74 16.58 -17.48 11.64
C TYR A 74 16.20 -16.95 10.26
N HIS A 75 16.68 -15.76 9.87
CA HIS A 75 16.20 -15.10 8.66
C HIS A 75 17.35 -14.66 7.74
N PRO A 76 17.82 -15.54 6.83
CA PRO A 76 19.01 -15.30 5.99
C PRO A 76 18.72 -14.34 4.83
N HIS A 77 18.29 -13.12 5.13
CA HIS A 77 17.98 -12.06 4.18
C HIS A 77 18.59 -10.72 4.63
N GLY A 78 18.46 -9.68 3.83
CA GLY A 78 19.03 -8.37 4.13
C GLY A 78 18.55 -7.78 5.47
N ASP A 79 19.48 -7.18 6.21
CA ASP A 79 19.26 -6.54 7.50
C ASP A 79 18.18 -5.45 7.45
N SER A 80 18.12 -4.70 6.35
CA SER A 80 17.10 -3.68 6.13
C SER A 80 15.67 -4.25 6.19
N SER A 81 15.43 -5.43 5.59
CA SER A 81 14.11 -6.05 5.59
C SER A 81 13.66 -6.49 6.99
N ILE A 82 14.59 -6.95 7.82
CA ILE A 82 14.33 -7.33 9.22
C ILE A 82 14.08 -6.08 10.05
N TYR A 83 14.91 -5.04 9.86
CA TYR A 83 14.74 -3.78 10.58
C TYR A 83 13.42 -3.08 10.23
N ASP A 84 13.05 -3.03 8.94
CA ASP A 84 11.77 -2.46 8.49
C ASP A 84 10.57 -3.21 9.10
N ALA A 85 10.64 -4.55 9.19
CA ALA A 85 9.62 -5.33 9.86
C ALA A 85 9.53 -5.01 11.37
N LEU A 86 10.67 -4.88 12.05
CA LEU A 86 10.73 -4.46 13.46
C LEU A 86 10.12 -3.08 13.66
N VAL A 87 10.47 -2.12 12.80
CA VAL A 87 9.95 -0.75 12.81
C VAL A 87 8.43 -0.73 12.66
N VAL A 88 7.90 -1.43 11.64
CA VAL A 88 6.45 -1.49 11.39
C VAL A 88 5.69 -2.09 12.57
N MET A 89 6.25 -3.11 13.25
CA MET A 89 5.64 -3.71 14.45
C MET A 89 5.60 -2.76 15.65
N ALA A 90 6.40 -1.69 15.65
CA ALA A 90 6.42 -0.67 16.71
C ALA A 90 5.55 0.56 16.39
N GLN A 91 5.11 0.74 15.13
CA GLN A 91 4.37 1.93 14.69
C GLN A 91 2.88 1.79 15.00
N ASP A 92 2.36 2.63 15.89
CA ASP A 92 0.98 2.66 16.33
C ASP A 92 0.00 3.25 15.31
N PHE A 93 0.52 3.99 14.33
CA PHE A 93 -0.25 4.50 13.19
C PHE A 93 -0.39 3.48 12.04
N LYS A 94 0.39 2.38 12.07
CA LYS A 94 0.27 1.25 11.12
C LYS A 94 -0.36 0.02 11.74
N LYS A 95 -0.20 -0.18 13.05
CA LYS A 95 -0.70 -1.35 13.77
C LYS A 95 -1.70 -0.93 14.86
N GLY A 96 -2.90 -1.50 14.81
CA GLY A 96 -3.90 -1.28 15.85
C GLY A 96 -3.42 -1.78 17.22
N LEU A 97 -2.62 -2.85 17.20
CA LEU A 97 -1.95 -3.45 18.36
C LEU A 97 -0.45 -3.59 18.07
N PRO A 98 0.39 -2.59 18.40
CA PRO A 98 1.84 -2.72 18.25
C PRO A 98 2.39 -3.90 19.04
N LEU A 99 3.34 -4.64 18.44
CA LEU A 99 3.95 -5.84 19.03
C LEU A 99 5.33 -5.58 19.64
N VAL A 100 5.95 -4.49 19.23
CA VAL A 100 7.28 -4.05 19.67
C VAL A 100 7.15 -2.68 20.36
N ASP A 101 7.83 -2.54 21.49
CA ASP A 101 8.01 -1.27 22.19
C ASP A 101 9.32 -0.65 21.72
N GLY A 102 9.24 0.44 20.97
CA GLY A 102 10.37 1.14 20.37
C GLY A 102 10.79 2.36 21.17
N HIS A 103 12.10 2.54 21.35
CA HIS A 103 12.70 3.73 21.98
C HIS A 103 13.63 4.43 20.99
N GLY A 104 13.39 5.72 20.77
CA GLY A 104 14.06 6.53 19.74
C GLY A 104 13.13 6.90 18.59
N ASN A 105 13.70 7.22 17.43
CA ASN A 105 12.92 7.57 16.24
C ASN A 105 12.59 6.33 15.42
N PHE A 106 11.34 5.88 15.46
CA PHE A 106 10.77 4.79 14.66
C PHE A 106 9.94 5.28 13.46
N GLY A 107 10.20 6.51 13.01
CA GLY A 107 9.47 7.13 11.90
C GLY A 107 8.23 7.88 12.36
N SER A 108 7.60 8.59 11.45
CA SER A 108 6.36 9.35 11.67
C SER A 108 5.27 8.99 10.68
N ILE A 109 4.03 9.34 11.03
CA ILE A 109 2.88 9.19 10.13
C ILE A 109 3.01 10.04 8.86
N GLU A 110 3.83 11.09 8.90
CA GLU A 110 4.07 12.01 7.79
C GLU A 110 5.06 11.47 6.76
N GLY A 111 5.72 10.35 7.06
CA GLY A 111 6.62 9.67 6.13
C GLY A 111 8.09 9.82 6.45
N ASP A 112 8.44 10.41 7.59
CA ASP A 112 9.82 10.36 8.07
C ASP A 112 10.22 8.91 8.33
N GLY A 113 11.36 8.49 7.81
CA GLY A 113 11.91 7.17 8.06
C GLY A 113 12.38 6.99 9.49
N ALA A 114 12.46 5.74 9.94
CA ALA A 114 13.11 5.43 11.21
C ALA A 114 14.60 5.78 11.16
N ALA A 115 15.15 6.17 12.31
CA ALA A 115 16.61 6.33 12.44
C ALA A 115 17.32 4.98 12.21
N ALA A 116 18.59 5.01 11.81
CA ALA A 116 19.35 3.79 11.60
C ALA A 116 19.37 2.91 12.87
N MET A 117 19.34 1.58 12.69
CA MET A 117 19.16 0.58 13.76
C MET A 117 20.20 0.67 14.89
N ARG A 118 21.36 1.31 14.66
CA ARG A 118 22.37 1.57 15.68
C ARG A 118 21.96 2.63 16.69
N TYR A 119 20.98 3.48 16.37
CA TYR A 119 20.48 4.55 17.23
C TYR A 119 19.20 4.18 17.96
N THR A 120 18.37 3.31 17.37
CA THR A 120 17.10 2.87 17.97
C THR A 120 17.29 1.70 18.91
N GLU A 121 16.37 1.57 19.85
CA GLU A 121 16.30 0.47 20.80
C GLU A 121 14.90 -0.11 20.81
N ALA A 122 14.77 -1.40 21.10
CA ALA A 122 13.48 -2.08 21.11
C ALA A 122 13.40 -3.14 22.22
N ARG A 123 12.17 -3.48 22.59
CA ARG A 123 11.80 -4.62 23.42
C ARG A 123 10.42 -5.11 23.04
N LEU A 124 10.02 -6.29 23.51
CA LEU A 124 8.67 -6.80 23.32
C LEU A 124 7.66 -5.93 24.03
N GLN A 125 6.48 -5.76 23.44
CA GLN A 125 5.31 -5.24 24.15
C GLN A 125 4.80 -6.28 25.14
N LYS A 126 4.12 -5.82 26.21
CA LYS A 126 3.52 -6.71 27.20
C LYS A 126 2.54 -7.69 26.56
N VAL A 127 1.67 -7.23 25.69
CA VAL A 127 0.72 -8.07 24.95
C VAL A 127 1.40 -9.12 24.10
N THR A 128 2.55 -8.81 23.51
CA THR A 128 3.30 -9.77 22.70
C THR A 128 3.82 -10.93 23.53
N GLN A 129 4.35 -10.64 24.72
CA GLN A 129 4.82 -11.69 25.62
C GLN A 129 3.67 -12.53 26.18
N GLU A 130 2.53 -11.91 26.53
CA GLU A 130 1.41 -12.60 27.18
C GLU A 130 0.49 -13.33 26.18
N ALA A 131 0.29 -12.78 24.99
CA ALA A 131 -0.68 -13.32 24.03
C ALA A 131 -0.05 -13.96 22.77
N TYR A 132 1.25 -13.75 22.49
CA TYR A 132 1.89 -14.29 21.29
C TYR A 132 3.00 -15.31 21.59
N LEU A 133 3.70 -15.16 22.71
CA LEU A 133 4.88 -15.95 23.05
C LEU A 133 4.72 -16.77 24.33
N ALA A 134 3.55 -16.65 24.96
CA ALA A 134 3.30 -17.42 26.18
C ALA A 134 3.19 -18.92 25.88
N ASP A 135 3.60 -19.73 26.86
CA ASP A 135 3.48 -21.18 26.82
C ASP A 135 4.36 -21.91 25.78
N LEU A 136 5.32 -21.24 25.11
CA LEU A 136 6.27 -21.87 24.18
C LEU A 136 7.06 -23.04 24.81
N ASP A 137 7.29 -22.99 26.13
CA ASP A 137 7.93 -24.03 26.92
C ASP A 137 7.04 -25.26 27.17
N LYS A 138 5.80 -25.26 26.71
CA LYS A 138 4.80 -26.31 26.98
C LYS A 138 4.43 -27.14 25.77
N ASP A 139 5.31 -27.19 24.78
CA ASP A 139 5.13 -27.98 23.55
C ASP A 139 3.81 -27.68 22.82
N VAL A 140 3.40 -26.40 22.80
CA VAL A 140 2.10 -25.98 22.25
C VAL A 140 2.11 -25.81 20.72
N VAL A 141 3.28 -25.64 20.09
CA VAL A 141 3.48 -25.50 18.64
C VAL A 141 4.63 -26.38 18.18
N ASP A 142 4.66 -26.68 16.88
CA ASP A 142 5.73 -27.43 16.28
C ASP A 142 6.94 -26.55 16.01
N PHE A 143 8.13 -27.15 16.12
CA PHE A 143 9.40 -26.53 15.78
C PHE A 143 10.01 -27.25 14.59
N MET A 144 10.66 -26.48 13.72
CA MET A 144 11.43 -26.98 12.58
C MET A 144 12.89 -26.50 12.67
N PRO A 145 13.84 -27.18 12.04
CA PRO A 145 15.20 -26.67 11.89
C PRO A 145 15.19 -25.31 11.17
N ASN A 146 16.11 -24.42 11.55
CA ASN A 146 16.38 -23.20 10.82
C ASN A 146 17.08 -23.51 9.48
N PHE A 147 17.47 -22.48 8.73
CA PHE A 147 18.05 -22.60 7.37
C PHE A 147 19.38 -23.36 7.30
N ASP A 148 20.16 -23.42 8.38
CA ASP A 148 21.46 -24.13 8.46
C ASP A 148 21.44 -25.32 9.44
N GLU A 149 20.27 -25.69 9.94
CA GLU A 149 20.03 -26.81 10.85
C GLU A 149 20.74 -26.71 12.21
N THR A 150 21.27 -25.53 12.57
CA THR A 150 21.96 -25.32 13.85
C THR A 150 21.03 -24.99 14.99
N GLU A 151 19.87 -24.36 14.69
CA GLU A 151 18.86 -23.92 15.65
C GLU A 151 17.48 -24.43 15.26
N LYS A 152 16.50 -24.24 16.13
CA LYS A 152 15.10 -24.55 15.87
C LYS A 152 14.24 -23.29 15.92
N GLU A 153 13.34 -23.16 14.98
CA GLU A 153 12.36 -22.08 14.96
C GLU A 153 10.92 -22.62 15.03
N PRO A 154 9.98 -21.90 15.63
CA PRO A 154 8.57 -22.32 15.65
C PRO A 154 7.97 -22.17 14.27
N VAL A 155 7.19 -23.16 13.84
CA VAL A 155 6.43 -23.13 12.59
C VAL A 155 5.43 -21.97 12.61
N VAL A 156 4.75 -21.79 13.74
CA VAL A 156 3.88 -20.64 14.05
C VAL A 156 4.04 -20.29 15.52
N LEU A 157 3.73 -19.04 15.90
CA LEU A 157 3.67 -18.66 17.31
C LEU A 157 2.32 -19.07 17.94
N PRO A 158 2.29 -19.38 19.25
CA PRO A 158 1.05 -19.75 19.97
C PRO A 158 0.17 -18.52 20.25
N VAL A 159 -0.21 -17.80 19.21
CA VAL A 159 -0.94 -16.54 19.31
C VAL A 159 -2.37 -16.81 19.78
N LYS A 160 -2.76 -16.20 20.89
CA LYS A 160 -4.05 -16.40 21.56
C LYS A 160 -5.17 -15.50 21.06
N VAL A 161 -4.86 -14.49 20.27
CA VAL A 161 -5.81 -13.52 19.71
C VAL A 161 -5.71 -13.52 18.18
N PRO A 162 -6.79 -13.26 17.42
CA PRO A 162 -6.74 -13.34 15.95
C PRO A 162 -6.00 -12.16 15.35
N ASN A 163 -4.68 -12.19 15.46
CA ASN A 163 -3.78 -11.13 15.01
C ASN A 163 -3.98 -10.74 13.54
N LEU A 164 -4.31 -11.71 12.68
CA LEU A 164 -4.56 -11.45 11.26
C LEU A 164 -5.64 -10.39 11.04
N LEU A 165 -6.71 -10.42 11.84
CA LEU A 165 -7.78 -9.43 11.78
C LEU A 165 -7.44 -8.16 12.57
N ILE A 166 -6.82 -8.30 13.77
CA ILE A 166 -6.52 -7.15 14.64
C ILE A 166 -5.53 -6.20 13.98
N ASN A 167 -4.44 -6.70 13.45
CA ASN A 167 -3.36 -5.90 12.87
C ASN A 167 -3.40 -5.79 11.35
N GLY A 168 -4.26 -6.58 10.70
CA GLY A 168 -4.27 -6.69 9.26
C GLY A 168 -2.93 -7.18 8.68
N ALA A 169 -2.87 -7.32 7.38
CA ALA A 169 -1.65 -7.69 6.66
C ALA A 169 -1.66 -7.12 5.25
N GLU A 170 -0.50 -6.70 4.78
CA GLU A 170 -0.26 -6.29 3.39
C GLU A 170 0.97 -7.04 2.88
N GLY A 171 0.92 -7.53 1.66
CA GLY A 171 2.04 -8.24 1.06
C GLY A 171 1.85 -8.51 -0.42
N ILE A 172 2.94 -8.47 -1.17
CA ILE A 172 2.96 -8.73 -2.61
C ILE A 172 3.79 -9.99 -2.83
N ALA A 173 3.16 -11.04 -3.35
CA ALA A 173 3.78 -12.29 -3.74
C ALA A 173 3.81 -12.42 -5.27
N VAL A 174 4.27 -13.55 -5.78
CA VAL A 174 4.26 -13.84 -7.21
C VAL A 174 2.84 -14.19 -7.65
N GLY A 175 2.26 -13.33 -8.50
CA GLY A 175 0.92 -13.54 -9.05
C GLY A 175 -0.25 -13.28 -8.11
N MET A 176 0.01 -12.89 -6.84
CA MET A 176 -1.03 -12.61 -5.85
C MET A 176 -0.57 -11.59 -4.82
N ALA A 177 -1.51 -10.93 -4.16
CA ALA A 177 -1.23 -9.97 -3.11
C ALA A 177 -2.25 -10.12 -1.98
N THR A 178 -1.82 -9.89 -0.75
CA THR A 178 -2.72 -9.81 0.41
C THR A 178 -2.87 -8.37 0.85
N SER A 179 -4.10 -7.99 1.20
CA SER A 179 -4.44 -6.69 1.75
C SER A 179 -5.62 -6.87 2.70
N ILE A 180 -5.31 -7.12 3.96
CA ILE A 180 -6.27 -7.37 5.02
C ILE A 180 -6.33 -6.13 5.91
N PRO A 181 -7.50 -5.46 6.04
CA PRO A 181 -7.62 -4.29 6.88
C PRO A 181 -7.54 -4.65 8.37
N PRO A 182 -7.01 -3.77 9.22
CA PRO A 182 -7.07 -3.94 10.67
C PRO A 182 -8.48 -3.75 11.21
N HIS A 183 -8.78 -4.40 12.35
CA HIS A 183 -10.07 -4.36 13.03
C HIS A 183 -9.92 -4.02 14.50
N ASN A 184 -11.02 -3.58 15.14
CA ASN A 184 -11.04 -3.29 16.55
C ASN A 184 -10.80 -4.55 17.39
N PHE A 185 -9.84 -4.47 18.32
CA PHE A 185 -9.45 -5.59 19.17
C PHE A 185 -10.62 -6.19 19.95
N GLY A 186 -11.43 -5.31 20.58
CA GLY A 186 -12.57 -5.72 21.39
C GLY A 186 -13.66 -6.42 20.58
N GLU A 187 -13.98 -5.87 19.40
CA GLU A 187 -14.97 -6.42 18.48
C GLU A 187 -14.55 -7.79 17.94
N VAL A 188 -13.27 -7.94 17.56
CA VAL A 188 -12.75 -9.21 17.05
C VAL A 188 -12.76 -10.30 18.13
N VAL A 189 -12.39 -9.96 19.38
CA VAL A 189 -12.48 -10.90 20.51
C VAL A 189 -13.93 -11.30 20.77
N ASP A 190 -14.87 -10.36 20.71
CA ASP A 190 -16.31 -10.69 20.86
C ASP A 190 -16.80 -11.61 19.73
N GLY A 191 -16.37 -11.38 18.48
CA GLY A 191 -16.67 -12.25 17.35
C GLY A 191 -16.12 -13.67 17.53
N VAL A 192 -14.90 -13.82 18.02
CA VAL A 192 -14.33 -15.14 18.36
C VAL A 192 -15.15 -15.85 19.44
N ILE A 193 -15.53 -15.13 20.50
CA ILE A 193 -16.36 -15.69 21.58
C ILE A 193 -17.76 -16.07 21.06
N ALA A 194 -18.33 -15.26 20.17
CA ALA A 194 -19.62 -15.57 19.55
C ALA A 194 -19.52 -16.84 18.69
N TYR A 195 -18.49 -17.00 17.88
CA TYR A 195 -18.23 -18.20 17.09
C TYR A 195 -18.04 -19.44 17.98
N MET A 196 -17.29 -19.33 19.09
CA MET A 196 -17.10 -20.45 20.02
C MET A 196 -18.40 -20.91 20.65
N LYS A 197 -19.37 -20.02 20.84
CA LYS A 197 -20.72 -20.33 21.37
C LYS A 197 -21.66 -20.85 20.30
N ASN A 198 -21.55 -20.36 19.08
CA ASN A 198 -22.34 -20.75 17.92
C ASN A 198 -21.43 -20.95 16.69
N PRO A 199 -20.93 -22.18 16.44
CA PRO A 199 -20.06 -22.44 15.28
C PRO A 199 -20.72 -22.26 13.91
N ASP A 200 -22.05 -22.25 13.86
CA ASP A 200 -22.83 -22.10 12.63
C ASP A 200 -23.17 -20.62 12.31
N ILE A 201 -22.57 -19.67 13.06
CA ILE A 201 -22.78 -18.25 12.86
C ILE A 201 -22.41 -17.84 11.44
N ASN A 202 -23.32 -17.13 10.76
CA ASN A 202 -23.10 -16.61 9.42
C ASN A 202 -22.42 -15.22 9.43
N THR A 203 -22.05 -14.74 8.25
CA THR A 203 -21.33 -13.45 8.11
C THR A 203 -22.17 -12.28 8.62
N ALA A 204 -23.47 -12.25 8.40
CA ALA A 204 -24.33 -11.16 8.85
C ALA A 204 -24.43 -11.12 10.40
N GLU A 205 -24.58 -12.26 11.04
CA GLU A 205 -24.58 -12.39 12.50
C GLU A 205 -23.21 -12.05 13.08
N MET A 206 -22.11 -12.44 12.40
CA MET A 206 -20.75 -12.10 12.82
C MET A 206 -20.53 -10.58 12.81
N MET A 207 -21.13 -9.87 11.87
CA MET A 207 -21.04 -8.42 11.75
C MET A 207 -21.81 -7.65 12.83
N GLU A 208 -22.64 -8.31 13.64
CA GLU A 208 -23.19 -7.71 14.86
C GLU A 208 -22.10 -7.45 15.90
N TYR A 209 -21.05 -8.29 15.91
CA TYR A 209 -19.88 -8.19 16.78
C TYR A 209 -18.73 -7.40 16.11
N ILE A 210 -18.37 -7.73 14.86
CA ILE A 210 -17.30 -7.10 14.09
C ILE A 210 -17.94 -6.20 13.03
N LYS A 211 -18.12 -4.94 13.36
CA LYS A 211 -18.89 -3.99 12.55
C LYS A 211 -18.22 -3.63 11.22
N GLY A 212 -16.90 -3.70 11.15
CA GLY A 212 -16.09 -3.34 10.00
C GLY A 212 -14.63 -3.08 10.37
N PRO A 213 -13.77 -2.72 9.43
CA PRO A 213 -12.40 -2.32 9.72
C PRO A 213 -12.31 -1.16 10.71
N ASP A 214 -11.22 -1.14 11.47
CA ASP A 214 -10.89 -0.06 12.41
C ASP A 214 -9.45 0.36 12.17
N PHE A 215 -9.28 1.40 11.38
CA PHE A 215 -7.96 1.88 10.99
C PHE A 215 -7.32 2.69 12.13
N PRO A 216 -6.01 2.51 12.41
CA PRO A 216 -5.30 3.31 13.41
C PRO A 216 -5.36 4.82 13.17
N THR A 217 -5.53 5.24 11.93
CA THR A 217 -5.65 6.64 11.50
C THR A 217 -7.06 7.21 11.65
N GLY A 218 -8.05 6.39 12.03
CA GLY A 218 -9.46 6.79 12.08
C GLY A 218 -10.09 6.89 10.70
N GLY A 219 -10.78 8.00 10.43
CA GLY A 219 -11.53 8.24 9.20
C GLY A 219 -12.93 7.64 9.21
N ILE A 220 -13.60 7.72 8.06
CA ILE A 220 -14.98 7.27 7.88
C ILE A 220 -15.04 6.29 6.72
N ILE A 221 -15.55 5.09 6.96
CA ILE A 221 -15.90 4.16 5.88
C ILE A 221 -17.21 4.65 5.27
N ALA A 222 -17.18 4.97 3.97
CA ALA A 222 -18.27 5.64 3.27
C ALA A 222 -19.24 4.71 2.55
N ASN A 223 -18.95 3.41 2.49
CA ASN A 223 -19.75 2.39 1.78
C ASN A 223 -20.06 1.19 2.67
N LYS A 224 -20.76 1.43 3.77
CA LYS A 224 -21.16 0.41 4.76
C LYS A 224 -21.87 -0.80 4.15
N ASP A 225 -22.76 -0.57 3.18
CA ASP A 225 -23.58 -1.62 2.59
C ASP A 225 -22.79 -2.64 1.77
N ASP A 226 -21.56 -2.30 1.37
CA ASP A 226 -20.67 -3.21 0.65
C ASP A 226 -19.93 -4.18 1.59
N LEU A 227 -19.83 -3.85 2.89
CA LEU A 227 -19.06 -4.63 3.86
C LEU A 227 -19.51 -6.10 4.00
N PRO A 228 -20.83 -6.44 4.02
CA PRO A 228 -21.25 -7.83 4.12
C PRO A 228 -20.73 -8.70 2.97
N ALA A 229 -20.80 -8.21 1.74
CA ALA A 229 -20.29 -8.93 0.57
C ALA A 229 -18.75 -9.09 0.60
N ILE A 230 -18.04 -8.08 1.09
CA ILE A 230 -16.59 -8.11 1.27
C ILE A 230 -16.20 -9.15 2.32
N TYR A 231 -16.90 -9.19 3.44
CA TYR A 231 -16.62 -10.14 4.53
C TYR A 231 -17.02 -11.57 4.21
N GLU A 232 -17.99 -11.76 3.32
CA GLU A 232 -18.36 -13.09 2.82
C GLU A 232 -17.31 -13.63 1.85
N SER A 233 -16.93 -12.83 0.86
CA SER A 233 -16.01 -13.24 -0.21
C SER A 233 -14.53 -13.10 0.13
N GLY A 234 -14.17 -12.24 1.08
CA GLY A 234 -12.80 -11.86 1.38
C GLY A 234 -12.17 -10.86 0.39
N VAL A 235 -12.95 -10.37 -0.60
CA VAL A 235 -12.46 -9.45 -1.65
C VAL A 235 -13.41 -8.29 -1.83
N GLY A 236 -12.87 -7.08 -2.04
CA GLY A 236 -13.68 -5.92 -2.35
C GLY A 236 -12.94 -4.59 -2.21
N LYS A 237 -13.70 -3.52 -2.17
CA LYS A 237 -13.16 -2.16 -2.08
C LYS A 237 -13.89 -1.39 -0.99
N ILE A 238 -13.12 -0.83 -0.06
CA ILE A 238 -13.64 0.00 1.02
C ILE A 238 -13.27 1.44 0.72
N LYS A 239 -14.26 2.33 0.63
CA LYS A 239 -14.03 3.77 0.48
C LYS A 239 -13.79 4.36 1.87
N VAL A 240 -12.62 4.94 2.06
CA VAL A 240 -12.24 5.59 3.33
C VAL A 240 -12.08 7.07 3.10
N ARG A 241 -12.79 7.87 3.90
CA ARG A 241 -12.79 9.33 3.84
C ARG A 241 -12.15 9.89 5.10
N GLY A 242 -11.28 10.88 4.96
CA GLY A 242 -10.70 11.62 6.07
C GLY A 242 -11.74 12.47 6.78
N LYS A 243 -11.53 12.73 8.07
CA LYS A 243 -12.41 13.57 8.89
C LYS A 243 -11.97 15.02 8.80
N VAL A 244 -12.94 15.90 8.50
CA VAL A 244 -12.71 17.33 8.30
C VAL A 244 -13.63 18.12 9.21
N GLU A 245 -13.05 18.94 10.04
CA GLU A 245 -13.76 19.84 10.96
C GLU A 245 -13.67 21.30 10.48
N VAL A 246 -14.62 22.11 10.89
CA VAL A 246 -14.68 23.54 10.56
C VAL A 246 -14.42 24.34 11.82
N GLU A 247 -13.31 25.06 11.86
CA GLU A 247 -12.98 25.97 12.95
C GLU A 247 -13.33 27.43 12.57
N GLN A 248 -13.98 28.14 13.48
CA GLN A 248 -14.22 29.56 13.34
C GLN A 248 -13.03 30.36 13.87
N VAL A 249 -12.54 31.31 13.08
CA VAL A 249 -11.42 32.19 13.44
C VAL A 249 -11.90 33.62 13.65
N LYS A 250 -11.15 34.41 14.43
CA LYS A 250 -11.43 35.83 14.64
C LYS A 250 -11.62 36.57 13.32
N GLY A 251 -12.64 37.45 13.26
CA GLY A 251 -12.96 38.23 12.06
C GLY A 251 -13.90 37.55 11.05
N GLY A 252 -14.59 36.48 11.45
CA GLY A 252 -15.55 35.76 10.61
C GLY A 252 -14.91 34.95 9.48
N LYS A 253 -13.63 34.60 9.64
CA LYS A 253 -12.92 33.65 8.78
C LYS A 253 -13.14 32.23 9.28
N GLN A 254 -13.06 31.26 8.38
CA GLN A 254 -13.19 29.85 8.67
C GLN A 254 -11.89 29.12 8.27
N ARG A 255 -11.66 28.00 8.94
CA ARG A 255 -10.60 27.04 8.59
C ARG A 255 -11.21 25.66 8.42
N LEU A 256 -10.71 24.92 7.47
CA LEU A 256 -10.90 23.47 7.43
C LEU A 256 -9.70 22.81 8.12
N VAL A 257 -9.99 21.96 9.08
CA VAL A 257 -8.99 21.20 9.82
C VAL A 257 -9.21 19.73 9.56
N ILE A 258 -8.24 19.08 8.97
CA ILE A 258 -8.24 17.63 8.77
C ILE A 258 -7.62 17.02 10.02
N THR A 259 -8.43 16.26 10.76
CA THR A 259 -8.03 15.61 12.02
C THR A 259 -7.76 14.13 11.88
N GLU A 260 -8.34 13.49 10.86
CA GLU A 260 -8.10 12.07 10.53
C GLU A 260 -7.97 11.90 9.03
N ILE A 261 -7.11 10.99 8.62
CA ILE A 261 -6.79 10.72 7.21
C ILE A 261 -7.08 9.26 6.84
N PRO A 262 -7.40 8.97 5.56
CA PRO A 262 -7.46 7.59 5.08
C PRO A 262 -6.17 6.83 5.39
N TYR A 263 -6.29 5.57 5.78
CA TYR A 263 -5.14 4.70 6.09
C TYR A 263 -4.14 4.60 4.91
N THR A 264 -4.65 4.65 3.68
CA THR A 264 -3.85 4.66 2.45
C THR A 264 -3.02 5.94 2.26
N MET A 265 -3.27 6.97 3.07
CA MET A 265 -2.59 8.27 2.96
C MET A 265 -1.38 8.39 3.88
N ILE A 266 -1.05 7.37 4.67
CA ILE A 266 0.11 7.33 5.56
C ILE A 266 1.41 7.50 4.78
N GLY A 267 2.37 8.21 5.37
CA GLY A 267 3.71 8.38 4.84
C GLY A 267 3.81 9.45 3.75
N ALA A 268 4.59 9.20 2.71
CA ALA A 268 4.84 10.15 1.62
C ALA A 268 3.57 10.67 0.91
N ASN A 269 2.42 10.00 1.09
CA ASN A 269 1.16 10.44 0.52
C ASN A 269 0.59 11.69 1.19
N ILE A 270 0.97 12.02 2.45
CA ILE A 270 0.59 13.29 3.09
C ILE A 270 1.23 14.46 2.34
N GLY A 271 2.53 14.40 2.07
CA GLY A 271 3.22 15.42 1.28
C GLY A 271 2.63 15.57 -0.13
N LYS A 272 2.28 14.45 -0.76
CA LYS A 272 1.57 14.47 -2.05
C LYS A 272 0.20 15.13 -1.95
N PHE A 273 -0.56 14.84 -0.92
CA PHE A 273 -1.86 15.49 -0.67
C PHE A 273 -1.72 17.01 -0.54
N LEU A 274 -0.73 17.51 0.22
CA LEU A 274 -0.46 18.94 0.34
C LEU A 274 -0.17 19.57 -1.03
N ASN A 275 0.63 18.92 -1.84
CA ASN A 275 0.92 19.37 -3.21
C ASN A 275 -0.34 19.32 -4.11
N ASP A 276 -1.15 18.28 -4.00
CA ASP A 276 -2.41 18.18 -4.77
C ASP A 276 -3.36 19.32 -4.43
N VAL A 277 -3.48 19.70 -3.13
CA VAL A 277 -4.27 20.87 -2.72
C VAL A 277 -3.66 22.17 -3.26
N GLY A 278 -2.34 22.33 -3.22
CA GLY A 278 -1.64 23.47 -3.85
C GLY A 278 -1.96 23.57 -5.34
N ASN A 279 -1.87 22.45 -6.07
CA ASN A 279 -2.23 22.38 -7.48
C ASN A 279 -3.70 22.77 -7.77
N LEU A 280 -4.65 22.45 -6.89
CA LEU A 280 -6.04 22.89 -7.05
C LEU A 280 -6.16 24.41 -6.99
N VAL A 281 -5.33 25.09 -6.20
CA VAL A 281 -5.29 26.56 -6.13
C VAL A 281 -4.60 27.14 -7.35
N GLU A 282 -3.44 26.60 -7.75
CA GLU A 282 -2.67 27.06 -8.90
C GLU A 282 -3.43 26.92 -10.22
N THR A 283 -4.11 25.79 -10.42
CA THR A 283 -4.95 25.50 -11.59
C THR A 283 -6.31 26.23 -11.56
N LYS A 284 -6.54 27.06 -10.54
CA LYS A 284 -7.82 27.79 -10.33
C LYS A 284 -9.04 26.87 -10.24
N ALA A 285 -8.87 25.59 -9.89
CA ALA A 285 -10.00 24.71 -9.58
C ALA A 285 -10.76 25.18 -8.34
N THR A 286 -10.06 25.84 -7.43
CA THR A 286 -10.63 26.63 -6.33
C THR A 286 -9.80 27.89 -6.10
N SER A 287 -10.46 28.96 -5.67
CA SER A 287 -9.79 30.18 -5.20
C SER A 287 -10.04 30.42 -3.70
N ASP A 288 -10.67 29.47 -3.04
CA ASP A 288 -11.22 29.64 -1.69
C ASP A 288 -10.20 29.35 -0.59
N ILE A 289 -9.12 28.63 -0.92
CA ILE A 289 -8.00 28.33 -0.02
C ILE A 289 -6.98 29.46 -0.09
N VAL A 290 -6.62 30.04 1.06
CA VAL A 290 -5.61 31.09 1.19
C VAL A 290 -4.26 30.51 1.51
N ASP A 291 -4.23 29.54 2.43
CA ASP A 291 -2.99 28.91 2.92
C ASP A 291 -3.27 27.47 3.34
N ILE A 292 -2.23 26.62 3.29
CA ILE A 292 -2.25 25.28 3.79
C ILE A 292 -1.03 25.05 4.69
N THR A 293 -1.32 24.64 5.94
CA THR A 293 -0.29 24.42 6.95
C THR A 293 -0.43 23.02 7.55
N ASN A 294 0.64 22.27 7.59
CA ASN A 294 0.70 21.03 8.34
C ASN A 294 1.15 21.30 9.77
N GLN A 295 0.27 21.06 10.73
CA GLN A 295 0.49 21.23 12.17
C GLN A 295 0.46 19.88 12.90
N SER A 296 0.56 18.78 12.16
CA SER A 296 0.58 17.43 12.74
C SER A 296 1.72 17.27 13.73
N SER A 297 1.51 16.49 14.77
CA SER A 297 2.47 16.25 15.83
C SER A 297 2.30 14.84 16.40
N LYS A 298 3.00 14.56 17.50
CA LYS A 298 2.80 13.32 18.27
C LYS A 298 1.37 13.17 18.83
N GLU A 299 0.63 14.26 18.94
CA GLU A 299 -0.75 14.26 19.43
C GLU A 299 -1.75 13.84 18.36
N GLY A 300 -1.35 13.85 17.08
CA GLY A 300 -2.19 13.39 15.97
C GLY A 300 -2.04 14.23 14.70
N ILE A 301 -2.84 13.92 13.72
CA ILE A 301 -2.93 14.64 12.44
C ILE A 301 -3.67 15.96 12.65
N ARG A 302 -3.09 17.04 12.16
CA ARG A 302 -3.71 18.36 12.09
C ARG A 302 -3.22 19.11 10.84
N ILE A 303 -3.97 19.01 9.76
CA ILE A 303 -3.69 19.76 8.52
C ILE A 303 -4.72 20.87 8.43
N VAL A 304 -4.27 22.11 8.37
CA VAL A 304 -5.12 23.31 8.43
C VAL A 304 -5.13 24.00 7.07
N LEU A 305 -6.32 24.25 6.54
CA LEU A 305 -6.55 25.06 5.34
C LEU A 305 -7.25 26.36 5.75
N ASP A 306 -6.59 27.49 5.61
CA ASP A 306 -7.17 28.81 5.83
C ASP A 306 -8.04 29.22 4.64
N LEU A 307 -9.30 29.59 4.90
CA LEU A 307 -10.28 29.87 3.88
C LEU A 307 -10.52 31.38 3.71
N LYS A 308 -10.94 31.78 2.50
CA LYS A 308 -11.47 33.12 2.26
C LYS A 308 -12.80 33.31 2.97
N LYS A 309 -13.13 34.56 3.26
CA LYS A 309 -14.43 34.91 3.85
C LYS A 309 -15.57 34.61 2.85
N GLY A 310 -16.59 33.88 3.29
CA GLY A 310 -17.76 33.56 2.47
C GLY A 310 -17.58 32.31 1.58
N THR A 311 -16.54 31.50 1.82
CA THR A 311 -16.33 30.21 1.13
C THR A 311 -17.48 29.24 1.41
N ASP A 312 -17.97 28.58 0.36
CA ASP A 312 -18.86 27.43 0.50
C ASP A 312 -18.05 26.21 0.95
N VAL A 313 -18.10 25.96 2.26
CA VAL A 313 -17.31 24.93 2.92
C VAL A 313 -17.67 23.53 2.43
N GLU A 314 -18.95 23.24 2.20
CA GLU A 314 -19.38 21.91 1.77
C GLU A 314 -18.99 21.63 0.31
N ALA A 315 -19.09 22.63 -0.56
CA ALA A 315 -18.60 22.50 -1.93
C ALA A 315 -17.08 22.27 -1.96
N LEU A 316 -16.33 22.96 -1.09
CA LEU A 316 -14.88 22.79 -0.99
C LEU A 316 -14.50 21.41 -0.44
N LYS A 317 -15.17 20.90 0.61
CA LYS A 317 -14.98 19.54 1.11
C LYS A 317 -15.20 18.50 0.01
N ASN A 318 -16.30 18.63 -0.76
CA ASN A 318 -16.59 17.73 -1.87
C ASN A 318 -15.53 17.79 -2.96
N LEU A 319 -14.98 18.96 -3.26
CA LEU A 319 -13.88 19.12 -4.18
C LEU A 319 -12.63 18.39 -3.69
N LEU A 320 -12.26 18.55 -2.41
CA LEU A 320 -11.11 17.88 -1.80
C LEU A 320 -11.28 16.36 -1.84
N TYR A 321 -12.42 15.82 -1.45
CA TYR A 321 -12.72 14.39 -1.50
C TYR A 321 -12.63 13.83 -2.93
N LYS A 322 -13.13 14.57 -3.94
CA LYS A 322 -13.16 14.11 -5.33
C LYS A 322 -11.80 14.22 -6.05
N LYS A 323 -11.00 15.23 -5.71
CA LYS A 323 -9.78 15.58 -6.46
C LYS A 323 -8.48 15.22 -5.74
N THR A 324 -8.54 14.80 -4.50
CA THR A 324 -7.37 14.43 -3.71
C THR A 324 -7.55 13.05 -3.04
N LYS A 325 -6.51 12.57 -2.38
CA LYS A 325 -6.56 11.33 -1.60
C LYS A 325 -7.25 11.46 -0.24
N LEU A 326 -7.91 12.56 0.06
CA LEU A 326 -8.69 12.71 1.28
C LEU A 326 -9.90 11.76 1.34
N GLU A 327 -10.39 11.30 0.19
CA GLU A 327 -11.18 10.08 0.03
C GLU A 327 -10.38 9.13 -0.86
N ASP A 328 -10.12 7.93 -0.39
CA ASP A 328 -9.36 6.93 -1.14
C ASP A 328 -9.98 5.54 -0.95
N THR A 329 -9.61 4.63 -1.80
CA THR A 329 -10.12 3.26 -1.79
C THR A 329 -9.07 2.31 -1.24
N PHE A 330 -9.41 1.60 -0.15
CA PHE A 330 -8.64 0.46 0.34
C PHE A 330 -9.14 -0.81 -0.37
N GLY A 331 -8.26 -1.42 -1.16
CA GLY A 331 -8.55 -2.70 -1.83
C GLY A 331 -8.41 -3.84 -0.82
N VAL A 332 -9.49 -4.57 -0.58
CA VAL A 332 -9.47 -5.75 0.31
C VAL A 332 -9.19 -7.01 -0.49
N ASN A 333 -8.24 -7.80 -0.04
CA ASN A 333 -8.00 -9.18 -0.45
C ASN A 333 -7.49 -9.95 0.76
N MET A 334 -8.38 -10.67 1.44
CA MET A 334 -8.07 -11.41 2.68
C MET A 334 -7.41 -12.76 2.35
N LEU A 335 -6.25 -12.69 1.71
CA LEU A 335 -5.43 -13.83 1.32
C LEU A 335 -4.42 -14.16 2.43
N ALA A 336 -4.42 -15.39 2.92
CA ALA A 336 -3.47 -15.89 3.91
C ALA A 336 -3.10 -17.35 3.62
N VAL A 337 -2.05 -17.84 4.27
CA VAL A 337 -1.67 -19.26 4.20
C VAL A 337 -2.52 -20.04 5.19
N ALA A 338 -3.36 -20.95 4.68
CA ALA A 338 -4.13 -21.92 5.45
C ALA A 338 -3.73 -23.32 5.02
N ASP A 339 -3.41 -24.20 5.96
CA ASP A 339 -2.99 -25.59 5.72
C ASP A 339 -1.91 -25.74 4.63
N GLY A 340 -0.93 -24.80 4.63
CA GLY A 340 0.19 -24.77 3.69
C GLY A 340 -0.15 -24.28 2.28
N ARG A 341 -1.35 -23.70 2.06
CA ARG A 341 -1.80 -23.17 0.78
C ARG A 341 -2.29 -21.72 0.91
N PRO A 342 -2.07 -20.87 -0.11
CA PRO A 342 -2.67 -19.55 -0.14
C PRO A 342 -4.17 -19.66 -0.40
N GLU A 343 -4.98 -19.07 0.45
CA GLU A 343 -6.44 -19.07 0.36
C GLU A 343 -7.01 -17.69 0.65
N THR A 344 -7.93 -17.23 -0.19
CA THR A 344 -8.72 -16.02 0.07
C THR A 344 -9.95 -16.39 0.86
N MET A 345 -10.11 -15.81 2.03
CA MET A 345 -11.12 -16.21 3.01
C MET A 345 -11.98 -15.03 3.44
N GLY A 346 -13.27 -15.29 3.67
CA GLY A 346 -14.14 -14.37 4.40
C GLY A 346 -13.78 -14.29 5.89
N ILE A 347 -14.50 -13.44 6.62
CA ILE A 347 -14.20 -13.21 8.04
C ILE A 347 -14.49 -14.43 8.92
N VAL A 348 -15.57 -15.15 8.65
CA VAL A 348 -15.97 -16.35 9.43
C VAL A 348 -14.97 -17.50 9.25
N PRO A 349 -14.52 -17.88 8.04
CA PRO A 349 -13.43 -18.84 7.86
C PRO A 349 -12.14 -18.49 8.61
N ILE A 350 -11.71 -17.22 8.60
CA ILE A 350 -10.51 -16.78 9.33
C ILE A 350 -10.68 -17.02 10.85
N ILE A 351 -11.84 -16.66 11.40
CA ILE A 351 -12.15 -16.90 12.81
C ILE A 351 -12.20 -18.40 13.12
N ARG A 352 -12.76 -19.21 12.22
CA ARG A 352 -12.79 -20.68 12.33
C ARG A 352 -11.38 -21.25 12.48
N HIS A 353 -10.46 -20.90 11.59
CA HIS A 353 -9.07 -21.34 11.66
C HIS A 353 -8.41 -20.92 12.97
N HIS A 354 -8.63 -19.67 13.40
CA HIS A 354 -8.11 -19.19 14.67
C HIS A 354 -8.65 -20.01 15.86
N VAL A 355 -9.96 -20.23 15.93
CA VAL A 355 -10.58 -21.00 17.02
C VAL A 355 -10.10 -22.45 17.03
N GLN A 356 -9.98 -23.08 15.87
CA GLN A 356 -9.43 -24.42 15.75
C GLN A 356 -8.01 -24.49 16.29
N PHE A 357 -7.18 -23.52 15.94
CA PHE A 357 -5.82 -23.41 16.44
C PHE A 357 -5.79 -23.17 17.97
N GLN A 358 -6.72 -22.39 18.54
CA GLN A 358 -6.81 -22.21 19.98
C GLN A 358 -7.09 -23.53 20.72
N TYR A 359 -7.99 -24.37 20.18
CA TYR A 359 -8.23 -25.70 20.75
C TYR A 359 -6.99 -26.61 20.65
N GLU A 360 -6.25 -26.54 19.55
CA GLU A 360 -5.00 -27.30 19.39
C GLU A 360 -3.96 -26.89 20.43
N ILE A 361 -3.68 -25.59 20.55
CA ILE A 361 -2.74 -25.04 21.54
C ILE A 361 -3.16 -25.44 22.96
N ALA A 362 -4.44 -25.24 23.31
CA ALA A 362 -4.96 -25.58 24.62
C ALA A 362 -4.83 -27.07 24.90
N THR A 363 -5.16 -27.93 23.94
CA THR A 363 -5.02 -29.39 24.10
C THR A 363 -3.54 -29.76 24.35
N ARG A 364 -2.60 -29.27 23.58
CA ARG A 364 -1.18 -29.55 23.79
C ARG A 364 -0.68 -29.01 25.13
N LYS A 365 -1.05 -27.79 25.49
CA LYS A 365 -0.74 -27.17 26.79
C LYS A 365 -1.19 -28.03 27.96
N TYR A 366 -2.47 -28.42 27.99
CA TYR A 366 -3.02 -29.16 29.10
C TYR A 366 -2.52 -30.62 29.14
N LYS A 367 -2.21 -31.25 28.02
CA LYS A 367 -1.51 -32.55 27.99
C LYS A 367 -0.12 -32.44 28.62
N THR A 368 0.64 -31.42 28.30
CA THR A 368 1.98 -31.21 28.89
C THR A 368 1.90 -30.91 30.38
N LEU A 369 0.91 -30.09 30.80
CA LEU A 369 0.70 -29.79 32.21
C LEU A 369 0.24 -31.03 32.99
N LEU A 370 -0.69 -31.81 32.43
CA LEU A 370 -1.16 -33.06 33.04
C LEU A 370 -0.02 -34.06 33.21
N ALA A 371 0.81 -34.25 32.17
CA ALA A 371 1.97 -35.14 32.26
C ALA A 371 2.94 -34.73 33.41
N LYS A 372 3.22 -33.42 33.52
CA LYS A 372 4.05 -32.88 34.62
C LYS A 372 3.44 -33.10 35.99
N GLU A 373 2.12 -32.94 36.15
CA GLU A 373 1.46 -33.16 37.41
C GLU A 373 1.34 -34.67 37.76
N LEU A 374 1.19 -35.53 36.74
CA LEU A 374 1.24 -37.00 36.95
C LEU A 374 2.63 -37.48 37.40
N ASP A 375 3.70 -36.96 36.74
CA ASP A 375 5.08 -37.21 37.18
C ASP A 375 5.31 -36.73 38.63
N ARG A 376 4.76 -35.56 38.97
CA ARG A 376 4.85 -34.99 40.31
C ARG A 376 4.07 -35.85 41.36
N LYS A 377 2.86 -36.27 40.99
CA LYS A 377 2.03 -37.17 41.81
C LYS A 377 2.76 -38.46 42.14
N GLU A 378 3.36 -39.11 41.12
CA GLU A 378 4.13 -40.35 41.30
C GLU A 378 5.23 -40.18 42.36
N ILE A 379 6.00 -39.09 42.26
CA ILE A 379 7.08 -38.80 43.23
C ILE A 379 6.50 -38.51 44.61
N GLN A 380 5.45 -37.70 44.74
CA GLN A 380 4.84 -37.35 46.01
C GLN A 380 4.25 -38.55 46.70
N GLU A 381 3.55 -39.43 45.97
CA GLU A 381 3.01 -40.69 46.52
C GLU A 381 4.12 -41.61 47.08
N GLY A 382 5.25 -41.68 46.35
CA GLY A 382 6.42 -42.43 46.81
C GLY A 382 7.03 -41.84 48.09
N LEU A 383 7.17 -40.51 48.16
CA LEU A 383 7.70 -39.82 49.34
C LEU A 383 6.75 -39.96 50.57
N ILE A 384 5.44 -39.85 50.40
CA ILE A 384 4.44 -40.04 51.46
C ILE A 384 4.49 -41.47 51.96
N LYS A 385 4.53 -42.47 51.04
CA LYS A 385 4.68 -43.88 51.42
C LYS A 385 6.00 -44.13 52.15
N ALA A 386 7.10 -43.51 51.69
CA ALA A 386 8.41 -43.57 52.31
C ALA A 386 8.41 -43.01 53.74
N CYS A 387 7.73 -41.88 54.00
CA CYS A 387 7.59 -41.31 55.33
C CYS A 387 6.88 -42.26 56.33
N ASN A 388 5.92 -43.05 55.87
CA ASN A 388 5.21 -44.03 56.70
C ASN A 388 6.09 -45.23 57.10
N VAL A 389 7.15 -45.54 56.33
CA VAL A 389 8.08 -46.66 56.58
C VAL A 389 9.51 -46.15 56.76
N ILE A 390 9.67 -44.97 57.27
CA ILE A 390 10.96 -44.25 57.27
C ILE A 390 12.06 -44.96 58.03
N ASP A 391 11.73 -45.60 59.15
CA ASP A 391 12.69 -46.36 59.95
C ASP A 391 13.26 -47.55 59.17
N LEU A 392 12.44 -48.21 58.37
CA LEU A 392 12.86 -49.27 57.45
C LEU A 392 13.79 -48.74 56.36
N ILE A 393 13.43 -47.59 55.78
CA ILE A 393 14.26 -46.96 54.74
C ILE A 393 15.61 -46.55 55.31
N ILE A 394 15.67 -45.99 56.52
CA ILE A 394 16.93 -45.64 57.18
C ILE A 394 17.74 -46.92 57.46
N GLU A 395 17.12 -48.02 57.84
CA GLU A 395 17.79 -49.26 58.04
C GLU A 395 18.36 -49.85 56.76
N ILE A 396 17.61 -49.80 55.61
CA ILE A 396 18.06 -50.19 54.29
C ILE A 396 19.26 -49.37 53.89
N LEU A 397 19.19 -48.03 54.02
CA LEU A 397 20.26 -47.09 53.60
C LEU A 397 21.55 -47.34 54.40
N ARG A 398 21.44 -47.56 55.67
CA ARG A 398 22.58 -47.87 56.56
C ARG A 398 23.16 -49.27 56.41
N GLY A 399 22.34 -50.24 56.02
CA GLY A 399 22.74 -51.60 55.73
C GLY A 399 23.30 -51.87 54.34
N SER A 400 23.00 -51.00 53.43
CA SER A 400 23.44 -51.13 51.99
C SER A 400 24.91 -50.81 51.84
N ARG A 401 25.59 -51.49 50.90
CA ARG A 401 27.00 -51.28 50.59
C ARG A 401 27.20 -50.08 49.64
N ASN A 402 26.24 -49.81 48.82
CA ASN A 402 26.24 -48.73 47.83
C ASN A 402 24.81 -48.30 47.47
N ILE A 403 24.67 -47.17 46.75
CA ILE A 403 23.38 -46.60 46.35
C ILE A 403 22.59 -47.55 45.44
N LYS A 404 23.30 -48.34 44.58
CA LYS A 404 22.69 -49.27 43.64
C LYS A 404 21.94 -50.41 44.39
N ASP A 405 22.55 -50.97 45.45
CA ASP A 405 21.92 -52.02 46.28
C ASP A 405 20.73 -51.45 47.03
N ALA A 406 20.85 -50.25 47.61
CA ALA A 406 19.74 -49.58 48.28
C ALA A 406 18.57 -49.33 47.31
N LYS A 407 18.86 -48.86 46.09
CA LYS A 407 17.86 -48.63 45.04
C LYS A 407 17.16 -49.91 44.61
N ALA A 408 17.92 -51.00 44.36
CA ALA A 408 17.36 -52.32 44.04
C ALA A 408 16.46 -52.89 45.15
N CYS A 409 16.79 -52.65 46.41
CA CYS A 409 15.91 -53.05 47.52
C CYS A 409 14.61 -52.23 47.54
N LEU A 410 14.68 -50.92 47.28
CA LEU A 410 13.49 -50.07 47.23
C LEU A 410 12.58 -50.39 46.04
N THR A 411 13.16 -50.76 44.87
CA THR A 411 12.38 -51.04 43.65
C THR A 411 11.88 -52.49 43.60
N ASP A 412 12.78 -53.43 43.76
CA ASP A 412 12.55 -54.85 43.48
C ASP A 412 12.59 -55.75 44.74
N GLY A 413 12.73 -55.13 45.92
CA GLY A 413 12.78 -55.88 47.18
C GLY A 413 14.05 -56.77 47.33
N VAL A 414 15.14 -56.52 46.61
CA VAL A 414 16.37 -57.26 46.62
C VAL A 414 17.14 -56.98 47.92
N THR A 415 17.31 -57.99 48.80
CA THR A 415 17.92 -57.83 50.13
C THR A 415 19.32 -58.44 50.27
N ASP A 416 19.85 -59.18 49.26
CA ASP A 416 21.06 -59.95 49.25
C ASP A 416 22.31 -59.25 49.78
N ASN A 417 22.43 -57.95 49.51
CA ASN A 417 23.58 -57.11 49.81
C ASN A 417 23.33 -56.11 50.95
N ILE A 418 22.27 -56.29 51.72
CA ILE A 418 21.85 -55.37 52.78
C ILE A 418 21.91 -56.07 54.14
N THR A 419 22.49 -55.41 55.13
CA THR A 419 22.56 -55.90 56.48
C THR A 419 21.44 -55.32 57.29
N PHE A 420 20.44 -56.13 57.64
CA PHE A 420 19.31 -55.74 58.48
C PHE A 420 19.60 -56.00 59.94
N LYS A 421 19.05 -55.23 60.87
CA LYS A 421 19.11 -55.40 62.29
C LYS A 421 18.12 -56.43 62.80
N ASN A 422 17.00 -56.58 62.06
CA ASN A 422 15.89 -57.45 62.45
C ASN A 422 15.39 -58.23 61.24
N PRO A 423 15.21 -59.57 61.32
CA PRO A 423 14.63 -60.38 60.24
C PRO A 423 13.24 -59.87 59.74
N ALA A 424 12.47 -59.26 60.62
CA ALA A 424 11.19 -58.68 60.26
C ALA A 424 11.35 -57.51 59.31
N SER A 425 12.41 -56.69 59.43
CA SER A 425 12.72 -55.59 58.54
C SER A 425 13.10 -56.10 57.13
N GLU A 426 13.78 -57.23 57.03
CA GLU A 426 14.12 -57.87 55.76
C GLU A 426 12.85 -58.34 55.01
N ILE A 427 11.91 -59.00 55.71
CA ILE A 427 10.63 -59.42 55.14
C ILE A 427 9.82 -58.22 54.67
N MET A 428 9.81 -57.12 55.40
CA MET A 428 9.12 -55.88 55.04
C MET A 428 9.82 -55.21 53.86
N ALA A 429 11.13 -55.22 53.77
CA ALA A 429 11.92 -54.67 52.67
C ALA A 429 11.66 -55.42 51.38
N GLN A 430 11.50 -56.72 51.39
CA GLN A 430 11.14 -57.53 50.20
C GLN A 430 9.75 -57.23 49.65
N GLN A 431 8.89 -56.50 50.36
CA GLN A 431 7.57 -56.09 49.95
C GLN A 431 7.55 -54.67 49.46
N LEU A 432 8.71 -54.00 49.42
CA LEU A 432 8.80 -52.66 48.88
C LEU A 432 8.85 -52.71 47.34
N HIS A 433 7.96 -51.97 46.69
CA HIS A 433 7.85 -51.85 45.26
C HIS A 433 7.65 -50.35 44.88
N PHE A 434 8.72 -49.57 45.04
CA PHE A 434 8.73 -48.20 44.55
C PHE A 434 9.13 -48.18 43.09
N THR A 435 8.63 -47.19 42.33
CA THR A 435 9.15 -46.99 40.96
C THR A 435 10.60 -46.48 41.00
N ASP A 436 11.29 -46.59 39.91
CA ASP A 436 12.68 -46.09 39.78
C ASP A 436 12.80 -44.61 40.14
N ARG A 437 11.82 -43.82 39.72
CA ARG A 437 11.74 -42.40 40.07
C ARG A 437 11.44 -42.12 41.53
N GLN A 438 10.53 -42.88 42.12
CA GLN A 438 10.24 -42.82 43.55
C GLN A 438 11.44 -43.17 44.39
N ALA A 439 12.12 -44.28 44.07
CA ALA A 439 13.33 -44.71 44.73
C ALA A 439 14.44 -43.66 44.67
N GLN A 440 14.63 -43.06 43.51
CA GLN A 440 15.60 -41.97 43.32
C GLN A 440 15.25 -40.76 44.18
N ALA A 441 13.98 -40.32 44.19
CA ALA A 441 13.50 -39.21 45.03
C ALA A 441 13.67 -39.47 46.52
N ILE A 442 13.48 -40.73 46.97
CA ILE A 442 13.71 -41.14 48.36
C ILE A 442 15.20 -41.05 48.70
N LEU A 443 16.07 -41.53 47.81
CA LEU A 443 17.53 -41.49 48.01
C LEU A 443 18.08 -40.05 48.07
N ASP A 444 17.49 -39.14 47.31
CA ASP A 444 17.85 -37.73 47.25
C ASP A 444 17.17 -36.89 48.34
N MET A 445 16.31 -37.49 49.16
CA MET A 445 15.53 -36.78 50.18
C MET A 445 16.43 -36.26 51.31
N ARG A 446 16.28 -34.98 51.60
CA ARG A 446 17.00 -34.36 52.73
C ARG A 446 16.33 -34.68 54.08
N LEU A 447 17.17 -34.91 55.08
CA LEU A 447 16.67 -35.32 56.43
C LEU A 447 15.66 -34.36 57.05
N TYR A 448 15.74 -33.05 56.79
CA TYR A 448 14.78 -32.10 57.34
C TYR A 448 13.35 -32.29 56.79
N LYS A 449 13.18 -32.93 55.66
CA LYS A 449 11.87 -33.26 55.07
C LYS A 449 11.07 -34.29 55.89
N LEU A 450 11.71 -34.89 56.88
CA LEU A 450 11.06 -35.80 57.80
C LEU A 450 10.42 -35.09 58.99
N ILE A 451 10.53 -33.81 59.18
CA ILE A 451 9.87 -33.01 60.21
C ILE A 451 8.36 -33.02 59.95
N GLY A 452 7.52 -33.14 60.94
CA GLY A 452 6.07 -33.29 60.84
C GLY A 452 5.43 -32.12 59.98
N LEU A 453 5.86 -30.89 60.18
CA LEU A 453 5.39 -29.73 59.36
C LEU A 453 5.74 -29.85 57.86
N GLU A 454 6.86 -30.47 57.49
CA GLU A 454 7.27 -30.71 56.12
C GLU A 454 6.43 -31.84 55.49
N ILE A 455 6.05 -32.86 56.28
CA ILE A 455 5.16 -33.95 55.82
C ILE A 455 3.74 -33.39 55.58
N GLU A 456 3.23 -32.53 56.45
CA GLU A 456 1.95 -31.84 56.23
C GLU A 456 1.98 -30.95 54.97
N ALA A 457 3.08 -30.23 54.75
CA ALA A 457 3.28 -29.44 53.53
C ALA A 457 3.29 -30.35 52.30
N LEU A 458 3.96 -31.51 52.33
CA LEU A 458 3.98 -32.49 51.22
C LEU A 458 2.57 -33.03 50.94
N MET A 459 1.81 -33.36 51.96
CA MET A 459 0.42 -33.83 51.80
C MET A 459 -0.45 -32.74 51.16
N LYS A 460 -0.32 -31.49 51.59
CA LYS A 460 -1.04 -30.37 51.00
C LYS A 460 -0.65 -30.13 49.53
N GLU A 461 0.64 -30.19 49.21
CA GLU A 461 1.09 -30.11 47.82
C GLU A 461 0.55 -31.27 46.97
N HIS A 462 0.42 -32.49 47.55
CA HIS A 462 -0.16 -33.64 46.88
C HIS A 462 -1.66 -33.42 46.58
N ASP A 463 -2.43 -32.91 47.55
CA ASP A 463 -3.84 -32.58 47.35
C ASP A 463 -4.02 -31.52 46.25
N GLU A 464 -3.16 -30.48 46.20
CA GLU A 464 -3.15 -29.47 45.13
C GLU A 464 -2.82 -30.13 43.77
N THR A 465 -1.87 -31.07 43.72
CA THR A 465 -1.53 -31.83 42.52
C THR A 465 -2.71 -32.65 42.01
N LEU A 466 -3.41 -33.37 42.90
CA LEU A 466 -4.62 -34.15 42.56
C LEU A 466 -5.74 -33.26 42.02
N LEU A 467 -5.94 -32.10 42.63
CA LEU A 467 -6.93 -31.11 42.18
C LEU A 467 -6.58 -30.55 40.79
N ASN A 468 -5.29 -30.28 40.51
CA ASN A 468 -4.84 -29.85 39.19
C ASN A 468 -5.02 -30.95 38.14
N ILE A 469 -4.69 -32.23 38.48
CA ILE A 469 -4.90 -33.37 37.59
C ILE A 469 -6.37 -33.45 37.18
N GLY A 470 -7.30 -33.52 38.15
CA GLY A 470 -8.72 -33.60 37.86
C GLY A 470 -9.24 -32.44 37.03
N LYS A 471 -8.71 -31.23 37.28
CA LYS A 471 -9.05 -30.06 36.48
C LYS A 471 -8.51 -30.15 35.04
N TYR A 472 -7.29 -30.64 34.84
CA TYR A 472 -6.71 -30.76 33.49
C TYR A 472 -7.37 -31.91 32.71
N GLU A 473 -7.73 -33.00 33.36
CA GLU A 473 -8.51 -34.08 32.78
C GLU A 473 -9.89 -33.59 32.31
N ASP A 474 -10.64 -32.87 33.15
CA ASP A 474 -11.92 -32.26 32.78
C ASP A 474 -11.79 -31.33 31.56
N ILE A 475 -10.74 -30.53 31.52
CA ILE A 475 -10.49 -29.63 30.37
C ILE A 475 -10.19 -30.43 29.10
N LEU A 476 -9.47 -31.55 29.20
CA LEU A 476 -9.09 -32.36 28.04
C LEU A 476 -10.25 -33.26 27.56
N GLU A 477 -11.06 -33.77 28.45
CA GLU A 477 -12.19 -34.64 28.11
C GLU A 477 -13.41 -33.88 27.62
N HIS A 478 -13.63 -32.66 28.12
CA HIS A 478 -14.84 -31.90 27.86
C HIS A 478 -14.52 -30.62 27.05
N ARG A 479 -14.91 -30.62 25.78
CA ARG A 479 -14.74 -29.43 24.89
C ARG A 479 -15.36 -28.15 25.48
N SER A 480 -16.47 -28.28 26.23
CA SER A 480 -17.13 -27.15 26.91
C SER A 480 -16.27 -26.54 28.01
N SER A 481 -15.54 -27.38 28.79
CA SER A 481 -14.62 -26.91 29.82
C SER A 481 -13.42 -26.21 29.23
N MET A 482 -12.86 -26.75 28.14
CA MET A 482 -11.79 -26.10 27.38
C MET A 482 -12.24 -24.76 26.79
N ALA A 483 -13.43 -24.70 26.19
CA ALA A 483 -13.99 -23.46 25.67
C ALA A 483 -14.11 -22.39 26.77
N LYS A 484 -14.58 -22.72 27.94
CA LYS A 484 -14.69 -21.80 29.10
C LYS A 484 -13.34 -21.19 29.46
N VAL A 485 -12.28 -21.99 29.45
CA VAL A 485 -10.92 -21.49 29.73
C VAL A 485 -10.42 -20.54 28.66
N ILE A 486 -10.56 -20.91 27.42
CA ILE A 486 -10.15 -20.06 26.27
C ILE A 486 -10.94 -18.73 26.30
N ILE A 487 -12.26 -18.78 26.46
CA ILE A 487 -13.12 -17.59 26.54
C ILE A 487 -12.69 -16.69 27.70
N LYS A 488 -12.39 -17.26 28.88
CA LYS A 488 -11.94 -16.48 30.04
C LYS A 488 -10.59 -15.78 29.75
N GLU A 489 -9.69 -16.46 29.10
CA GLU A 489 -8.38 -15.88 28.68
C GLU A 489 -8.61 -14.72 27.70
N LEU A 490 -9.44 -14.89 26.67
CA LEU A 490 -9.83 -13.86 25.71
C LEU A 490 -10.50 -12.65 26.38
N GLN A 491 -11.40 -12.88 27.31
CA GLN A 491 -12.05 -11.80 28.08
C GLN A 491 -11.05 -10.99 28.91
N ASN A 492 -10.05 -11.65 29.49
CA ASN A 492 -8.97 -10.97 30.21
C ASN A 492 -8.14 -10.09 29.27
N PHE A 493 -7.77 -10.58 28.08
CA PHE A 493 -7.07 -9.79 27.09
C PHE A 493 -7.92 -8.62 26.61
N LYS A 494 -9.21 -8.83 26.34
CA LYS A 494 -10.14 -7.75 26.00
C LYS A 494 -10.14 -6.66 27.06
N LYS A 495 -10.26 -7.04 28.35
CA LYS A 495 -10.27 -6.08 29.46
C LYS A 495 -8.98 -5.25 29.55
N GLN A 496 -7.84 -5.83 29.18
CA GLN A 496 -6.54 -5.18 29.29
C GLN A 496 -6.17 -4.32 28.07
N TYR A 497 -6.56 -4.74 26.85
CA TYR A 497 -6.03 -4.21 25.61
C TYR A 497 -7.08 -3.61 24.66
N ALA A 498 -8.38 -3.80 24.93
CA ALA A 498 -9.42 -3.21 24.09
C ALA A 498 -9.40 -1.68 24.18
N LYS A 499 -9.53 -1.05 23.02
CA LYS A 499 -9.68 0.41 22.86
C LYS A 499 -11.01 0.70 22.18
N GLU A 500 -11.50 1.91 22.33
CA GLU A 500 -12.65 2.38 21.56
C GLU A 500 -12.34 2.40 20.06
N ARG A 501 -13.39 2.17 19.26
CA ARG A 501 -13.30 2.25 17.80
C ARG A 501 -12.95 3.68 17.37
N ARG A 502 -12.01 3.80 16.43
CA ARG A 502 -11.61 5.09 15.83
C ARG A 502 -12.33 5.36 14.53
N THR A 503 -12.46 4.35 13.66
CA THR A 503 -13.06 4.51 12.33
C THR A 503 -14.58 4.51 12.42
N GLU A 504 -15.22 5.56 11.94
CA GLU A 504 -16.66 5.63 11.78
C GLU A 504 -17.11 4.83 10.56
N ILE A 505 -18.34 4.27 10.59
CA ILE A 505 -18.87 3.46 9.50
C ILE A 505 -20.26 3.98 9.13
N ASP A 506 -20.41 4.46 7.89
CA ASP A 506 -21.67 5.02 7.39
C ASP A 506 -21.80 4.81 5.87
N ASN A 507 -22.97 5.12 5.34
CA ASN A 507 -23.23 5.25 3.91
C ASN A 507 -23.22 6.73 3.54
N LEU A 508 -22.09 7.23 3.10
CA LEU A 508 -21.96 8.62 2.69
C LEU A 508 -22.28 8.77 1.19
N LYS A 509 -22.97 9.85 0.86
CA LYS A 509 -23.18 10.22 -0.54
C LYS A 509 -21.83 10.45 -1.22
N GLU A 510 -21.72 10.03 -2.48
CA GLU A 510 -20.54 10.37 -3.27
C GLU A 510 -20.35 11.88 -3.32
N ALA A 511 -19.09 12.33 -3.21
CA ALA A 511 -18.76 13.73 -3.32
C ALA A 511 -19.11 14.22 -4.74
N VAL A 512 -20.09 15.08 -4.85
CA VAL A 512 -20.50 15.67 -6.11
C VAL A 512 -19.86 17.06 -6.21
N VAL A 513 -18.95 17.22 -7.16
CA VAL A 513 -18.44 18.54 -7.51
C VAL A 513 -19.44 19.17 -8.46
N VAL A 514 -20.16 20.17 -7.99
CA VAL A 514 -20.92 21.04 -8.88
C VAL A 514 -19.88 21.92 -9.57
N GLU A 515 -19.46 21.53 -10.76
CA GLU A 515 -18.67 22.41 -11.60
C GLU A 515 -19.50 23.67 -11.79
N LYS A 516 -19.01 24.83 -11.34
CA LYS A 516 -19.60 26.11 -11.73
C LYS A 516 -19.58 26.12 -13.24
N LYS A 517 -20.74 26.00 -13.89
CA LYS A 517 -20.85 26.22 -15.33
C LYS A 517 -20.29 27.61 -15.59
N ILE A 518 -19.13 27.66 -16.20
CA ILE A 518 -18.58 28.92 -16.71
C ILE A 518 -19.56 29.37 -17.77
N GLU A 519 -20.16 30.54 -17.61
CA GLU A 519 -21.01 31.11 -18.65
C GLU A 519 -20.17 31.26 -19.92
N GLU A 520 -20.60 30.59 -20.97
CA GLU A 520 -19.94 30.70 -22.26
C GLU A 520 -20.21 32.09 -22.83
N GLN A 521 -19.16 32.77 -23.19
CA GLN A 521 -19.22 34.08 -23.85
C GLN A 521 -18.22 34.13 -25.00
N ASP A 522 -18.55 34.86 -26.05
CA ASP A 522 -17.65 35.14 -27.16
C ASP A 522 -16.61 36.18 -26.76
N VAL A 523 -15.35 35.89 -27.00
CA VAL A 523 -14.20 36.75 -26.74
C VAL A 523 -13.35 36.84 -27.98
N VAL A 524 -12.60 37.94 -28.11
CA VAL A 524 -11.63 38.09 -29.20
C VAL A 524 -10.24 37.78 -28.66
N PHE A 525 -9.61 36.77 -29.26
CA PHE A 525 -8.21 36.44 -29.02
C PHE A 525 -7.33 37.44 -29.76
N LEU A 526 -6.38 38.05 -29.09
CA LEU A 526 -5.39 38.98 -29.60
C LEU A 526 -3.99 38.49 -29.28
N MET A 527 -3.10 38.37 -30.27
CA MET A 527 -1.70 38.09 -30.04
C MET A 527 -0.82 38.95 -30.95
N ASP A 528 0.14 39.63 -30.34
CA ASP A 528 1.08 40.49 -31.06
C ASP A 528 2.19 39.64 -31.74
N ARG A 529 3.06 40.33 -32.49
CA ARG A 529 4.21 39.72 -33.17
C ARG A 529 5.29 39.17 -32.26
N PHE A 530 5.26 39.53 -30.97
CA PHE A 530 6.22 39.08 -29.97
C PHE A 530 5.70 37.89 -29.14
N GLY A 531 4.46 37.42 -29.39
CA GLY A 531 3.87 36.29 -28.72
C GLY A 531 3.16 36.63 -27.40
N TYR A 532 2.83 37.90 -27.15
CA TYR A 532 1.98 38.28 -26.02
C TYR A 532 0.51 38.11 -26.41
N ALA A 533 -0.17 37.24 -25.66
CA ALA A 533 -1.56 36.88 -25.93
C ALA A 533 -2.50 37.37 -24.82
N LYS A 534 -3.70 37.76 -25.18
CA LYS A 534 -4.79 38.15 -24.31
C LYS A 534 -6.15 37.91 -24.95
N THR A 535 -7.20 37.98 -24.17
CA THR A 535 -8.58 38.01 -24.68
C THR A 535 -9.28 39.28 -24.22
N VAL A 536 -10.14 39.80 -25.07
CA VAL A 536 -10.96 40.97 -24.78
C VAL A 536 -12.42 40.69 -25.16
N ASP A 537 -13.32 41.44 -24.57
CA ASP A 537 -14.74 41.42 -24.95
C ASP A 537 -14.90 41.87 -26.42
N THR A 538 -15.85 41.28 -27.15
CA THR A 538 -16.14 41.62 -28.57
C THR A 538 -16.43 43.10 -28.73
N SER A 539 -17.19 43.70 -27.82
CA SER A 539 -17.51 45.12 -27.84
C SER A 539 -16.31 46.04 -27.57
N VAL A 540 -15.31 45.52 -26.81
CA VAL A 540 -14.04 46.25 -26.57
C VAL A 540 -13.16 46.17 -27.80
N TYR A 541 -13.13 45.05 -28.49
CA TYR A 541 -12.41 44.91 -29.75
C TYR A 541 -12.99 45.84 -30.82
N GLU A 542 -14.29 45.82 -31.05
CA GLU A 542 -14.93 46.66 -32.07
C GLU A 542 -14.66 48.16 -31.87
N ARG A 543 -14.62 48.61 -30.61
CA ARG A 543 -14.29 50.04 -30.31
C ARG A 543 -12.81 50.39 -30.55
N ASN A 544 -11.92 49.43 -30.62
CA ASN A 544 -10.49 49.63 -30.79
C ASN A 544 -9.93 48.88 -32.01
N LYS A 545 -10.78 48.57 -33.00
CA LYS A 545 -10.49 47.66 -34.12
C LYS A 545 -9.23 48.05 -34.90
N GLU A 546 -9.16 49.31 -35.35
CA GLU A 546 -8.01 49.81 -36.12
C GLU A 546 -6.67 49.63 -35.37
N THR A 547 -6.66 49.91 -34.08
CA THR A 547 -5.45 49.74 -33.25
C THR A 547 -5.15 48.26 -33.01
N ALA A 548 -6.17 47.46 -32.76
CA ALA A 548 -6.01 46.02 -32.54
C ALA A 548 -5.44 45.35 -33.80
N ASP A 549 -5.96 45.68 -34.99
CA ASP A 549 -5.53 45.12 -36.26
C ASP A 549 -4.09 45.56 -36.65
N ALA A 550 -3.68 46.75 -36.21
CA ALA A 550 -2.33 47.24 -36.42
C ALA A 550 -1.26 46.61 -35.50
N GLU A 551 -1.65 46.33 -34.23
CA GLU A 551 -0.72 45.89 -33.20
C GLU A 551 -0.63 44.34 -33.07
N ASN A 552 -1.67 43.58 -33.47
CA ASN A 552 -1.73 42.16 -33.32
C ASN A 552 -1.59 41.42 -34.66
N ARG A 553 -0.89 40.29 -34.61
CA ARG A 553 -0.68 39.40 -35.77
C ARG A 553 -1.78 38.35 -35.93
N TYR A 554 -2.33 37.91 -34.80
CA TYR A 554 -3.38 36.90 -34.77
C TYR A 554 -4.59 37.47 -34.02
N ILE A 555 -5.72 37.54 -34.73
CA ILE A 555 -6.97 38.10 -34.26
C ILE A 555 -8.09 37.20 -34.74
N PHE A 556 -8.85 36.62 -33.84
CA PHE A 556 -10.05 35.86 -34.17
C PHE A 556 -10.99 35.75 -32.95
N THR A 557 -12.27 35.59 -33.23
CA THR A 557 -13.28 35.34 -32.21
C THR A 557 -13.30 33.87 -31.82
N CYS A 558 -13.43 33.57 -30.52
CA CYS A 558 -13.58 32.24 -29.99
C CYS A 558 -14.39 32.30 -28.69
N LYS A 559 -14.84 31.15 -28.19
CA LYS A 559 -15.47 31.11 -26.90
C LYS A 559 -14.43 31.13 -25.76
N ASN A 560 -14.78 31.73 -24.63
CA ASN A 560 -13.92 31.76 -23.44
C ASN A 560 -13.58 30.35 -22.93
N THR A 561 -14.41 29.34 -23.23
CA THR A 561 -14.24 27.92 -22.86
C THR A 561 -13.45 27.12 -23.90
N ASP A 562 -13.13 27.70 -25.05
CA ASP A 562 -12.41 27.02 -26.14
C ASP A 562 -10.91 26.84 -25.86
N LYS A 563 -10.27 26.17 -26.79
CA LYS A 563 -8.81 25.99 -26.83
C LYS A 563 -8.23 26.59 -28.08
N ILE A 564 -7.03 27.10 -28.00
CA ILE A 564 -6.25 27.61 -29.12
C ILE A 564 -5.24 26.55 -29.54
N CYS A 565 -5.18 26.25 -30.83
CA CYS A 565 -4.18 25.39 -31.45
C CYS A 565 -3.04 26.25 -31.98
N ILE A 566 -1.81 25.95 -31.60
CA ILE A 566 -0.59 26.62 -32.02
C ILE A 566 0.26 25.60 -32.74
N PHE A 567 0.36 25.74 -34.07
CA PHE A 567 1.20 24.90 -34.94
C PHE A 567 2.57 25.54 -35.15
N THR A 568 3.63 24.72 -35.04
CA THR A 568 5.02 25.19 -35.10
C THR A 568 5.78 24.63 -36.29
N ASP A 569 6.89 25.28 -36.62
CA ASP A 569 7.84 24.84 -37.66
C ASP A 569 8.46 23.49 -37.40
N LYS A 570 8.51 23.05 -36.13
CA LYS A 570 8.97 21.70 -35.69
C LYS A 570 7.91 20.62 -35.86
N GLY A 571 6.78 20.95 -36.48
CA GLY A 571 5.70 19.98 -36.72
C GLY A 571 4.94 19.56 -35.46
N GLN A 572 4.96 20.39 -34.42
CA GLN A 572 4.19 20.20 -33.20
C GLN A 572 2.92 21.05 -33.22
N MET A 573 1.93 20.61 -32.43
CA MET A 573 0.77 21.42 -32.08
C MET A 573 0.67 21.51 -30.58
N HIS A 574 0.63 22.72 -30.04
CA HIS A 574 0.38 22.99 -28.62
C HIS A 574 -1.05 23.48 -28.42
N LEU A 575 -1.68 23.03 -27.35
CA LEU A 575 -3.02 23.44 -26.96
C LEU A 575 -2.95 24.38 -25.76
N LEU A 576 -3.59 25.53 -25.89
CA LEU A 576 -3.76 26.57 -24.90
C LEU A 576 -5.26 26.72 -24.59
N LYS A 577 -5.65 26.77 -23.34
CA LYS A 577 -7.03 27.09 -22.97
C LYS A 577 -7.23 28.60 -22.97
N VAL A 578 -8.31 29.06 -23.55
CA VAL A 578 -8.66 30.48 -23.58
C VAL A 578 -8.80 31.05 -22.16
N LEU A 579 -9.33 30.25 -21.19
CA LEU A 579 -9.44 30.61 -19.80
C LEU A 579 -8.10 30.86 -19.08
N ASP A 580 -7.00 30.33 -19.59
CA ASP A 580 -5.67 30.54 -19.01
C ASP A 580 -5.06 31.87 -19.42
N LEU A 581 -5.66 32.57 -20.43
CA LEU A 581 -5.26 33.87 -20.86
C LEU A 581 -5.86 34.99 -20.02
N PRO A 582 -5.16 36.14 -19.87
CA PRO A 582 -5.74 37.29 -19.21
C PRO A 582 -6.91 37.83 -20.06
N TYR A 583 -8.05 37.96 -19.38
CA TYR A 583 -9.25 38.62 -19.89
C TYR A 583 -9.38 40.01 -19.26
N GLY A 584 -9.40 41.06 -20.04
CA GLY A 584 -9.43 42.36 -19.42
C GLY A 584 -9.43 43.56 -20.36
N LYS A 585 -8.71 44.61 -19.94
CA LYS A 585 -8.70 45.90 -20.63
C LYS A 585 -7.83 45.81 -21.90
N PHE A 586 -8.27 46.49 -22.96
CA PHE A 586 -7.55 46.55 -24.25
C PHE A 586 -6.09 46.98 -24.10
N ARG A 587 -5.77 47.89 -23.18
CA ARG A 587 -4.41 48.44 -22.97
C ARG A 587 -3.48 47.49 -22.20
N ASP A 588 -3.97 46.40 -21.64
CA ASP A 588 -3.13 45.45 -20.92
C ASP A 588 -2.22 44.71 -21.94
N LYS A 589 -0.96 44.46 -21.56
CA LYS A 589 0.06 43.89 -22.45
C LYS A 589 -0.20 42.42 -22.81
N GLY A 590 -0.99 41.70 -22.05
CA GLY A 590 -1.15 40.27 -22.24
C GLY A 590 -0.06 39.44 -21.54
N THR A 591 -0.06 38.13 -21.76
CA THR A 591 0.90 37.19 -21.21
C THR A 591 1.68 36.52 -22.36
N PRO A 592 3.01 36.34 -22.22
CA PRO A 592 3.77 35.54 -23.18
C PRO A 592 3.20 34.12 -23.30
N ILE A 593 3.07 33.64 -24.51
CA ILE A 593 2.44 32.35 -24.80
C ILE A 593 3.23 31.18 -24.23
N ASP A 594 4.55 31.34 -24.09
CA ASP A 594 5.47 30.40 -23.43
C ASP A 594 5.09 30.12 -21.97
N ASN A 595 4.46 31.08 -21.30
CA ASN A 595 4.10 30.98 -19.88
C ASN A 595 2.76 30.22 -19.65
N VAL A 596 1.98 30.00 -20.71
CA VAL A 596 0.62 29.45 -20.62
C VAL A 596 0.45 28.14 -21.40
N CYS A 597 1.42 27.75 -22.21
CA CYS A 597 1.44 26.45 -22.88
C CYS A 597 2.88 25.92 -23.02
N ASN A 598 3.05 24.73 -23.60
CA ASN A 598 4.36 24.08 -23.78
C ASN A 598 5.16 24.57 -24.98
N TYR A 599 4.79 25.70 -25.57
CA TYR A 599 5.55 26.31 -26.64
C TYR A 599 6.86 26.91 -26.10
N ASP A 600 7.97 26.73 -26.83
CA ASP A 600 9.28 27.32 -26.49
C ASP A 600 9.77 28.24 -27.62
N SER A 601 9.68 29.53 -27.39
CA SER A 601 10.09 30.56 -28.38
C SER A 601 11.56 30.55 -28.75
N LYS A 602 12.42 29.84 -28.03
CA LYS A 602 13.84 29.65 -28.33
C LYS A 602 14.09 28.55 -29.35
N GLU A 603 13.21 27.57 -29.43
CA GLU A 603 13.39 26.38 -30.26
C GLU A 603 12.42 26.29 -31.42
N GLU A 604 11.27 26.97 -31.35
CA GLU A 604 10.16 26.85 -32.29
C GLU A 604 9.65 28.21 -32.76
N ASN A 605 9.06 28.24 -33.97
CA ASN A 605 8.39 29.41 -34.52
C ASN A 605 6.91 29.10 -34.83
N PHE A 606 6.04 30.10 -34.65
CA PHE A 606 4.63 29.99 -34.99
C PHE A 606 4.44 29.89 -36.52
N VAL A 607 3.70 28.90 -36.95
CA VAL A 607 3.30 28.74 -38.36
C VAL A 607 1.82 29.07 -38.55
N TYR A 608 0.96 28.59 -37.64
CA TYR A 608 -0.47 28.81 -37.69
C TYR A 608 -1.08 28.77 -36.27
N ILE A 609 -2.01 29.68 -36.02
CA ILE A 609 -2.74 29.76 -34.76
C ILE A 609 -4.21 29.96 -35.06
N ALA A 610 -5.08 29.12 -34.47
CA ALA A 610 -6.53 29.21 -34.62
C ALA A 610 -7.24 28.58 -33.44
N SER A 611 -8.53 28.84 -33.25
CA SER A 611 -9.33 28.14 -32.26
C SER A 611 -9.47 26.65 -32.59
N LEU A 612 -9.61 25.80 -31.59
CA LEU A 612 -9.81 24.37 -31.81
C LEU A 612 -11.13 24.08 -32.55
N GLU A 613 -12.14 24.91 -32.36
CA GLU A 613 -13.40 24.84 -33.11
C GLU A 613 -13.15 25.04 -34.59
N GLN A 614 -12.41 26.11 -34.97
CA GLN A 614 -12.04 26.41 -36.38
C GLN A 614 -11.16 25.28 -36.94
N VAL A 615 -10.17 24.82 -36.22
CA VAL A 615 -9.29 23.72 -36.64
C VAL A 615 -10.08 22.44 -36.90
N SER A 616 -10.95 22.07 -36.00
CA SER A 616 -11.69 20.78 -36.06
C SER A 616 -12.76 20.73 -37.14
N SER A 617 -13.26 21.91 -37.58
CA SER A 617 -14.29 22.03 -38.61
C SER A 617 -13.74 22.06 -40.05
N HIS A 618 -12.43 22.18 -40.22
CA HIS A 618 -11.79 22.32 -41.53
C HIS A 618 -10.76 21.22 -41.78
N ARG A 619 -10.41 21.02 -43.07
CA ARG A 619 -9.21 20.29 -43.47
C ARG A 619 -8.01 21.26 -43.46
N LEU A 620 -6.87 20.80 -42.98
CA LEU A 620 -5.65 21.60 -42.92
C LEU A 620 -4.63 21.13 -43.94
N VAL A 621 -4.11 22.04 -44.76
CA VAL A 621 -2.95 21.77 -45.62
C VAL A 621 -1.65 22.04 -44.85
N PHE A 622 -0.72 21.10 -44.93
CA PHE A 622 0.65 21.21 -44.42
C PHE A 622 1.63 21.21 -45.57
N GLY A 623 2.61 22.13 -45.52
CA GLY A 623 3.69 22.18 -46.48
C GLY A 623 5.04 22.43 -45.80
N THR A 624 6.08 21.68 -46.19
CA THR A 624 7.41 21.73 -45.60
C THR A 624 8.48 22.29 -46.49
N ALA A 625 9.63 22.67 -45.95
CA ALA A 625 10.76 23.20 -46.69
C ALA A 625 11.32 22.21 -47.72
N GLN A 626 11.26 20.90 -47.49
CA GLN A 626 11.63 19.87 -48.45
C GLN A 626 10.49 19.53 -49.43
N SER A 627 9.48 20.40 -49.50
CA SER A 627 8.36 20.28 -50.45
C SER A 627 7.47 19.07 -50.19
N MET A 628 7.31 18.64 -48.95
CA MET A 628 6.35 17.61 -48.58
C MET A 628 4.99 18.24 -48.26
N LEU A 629 3.93 17.79 -48.93
CA LEU A 629 2.58 18.30 -48.82
C LEU A 629 1.63 17.22 -48.32
N LYS A 630 0.67 17.59 -47.48
CA LYS A 630 -0.46 16.74 -47.09
C LYS A 630 -1.66 17.58 -46.66
N VAL A 631 -2.82 17.01 -46.77
CA VAL A 631 -4.04 17.52 -46.14
C VAL A 631 -4.37 16.63 -44.98
N VAL A 632 -4.73 17.19 -43.83
CA VAL A 632 -5.12 16.46 -42.60
C VAL A 632 -6.52 16.90 -42.20
N ASP A 633 -7.36 15.96 -41.78
CA ASP A 633 -8.65 16.27 -41.19
C ASP A 633 -8.44 16.96 -39.83
N GLY A 634 -9.02 18.14 -39.68
CA GLY A 634 -8.87 18.90 -38.43
C GLY A 634 -9.41 18.22 -37.20
N ALA A 635 -10.36 17.30 -37.36
CA ALA A 635 -10.86 16.47 -36.24
C ALA A 635 -9.76 15.62 -35.57
N GLU A 636 -8.67 15.29 -36.28
CA GLU A 636 -7.53 14.57 -35.71
C GLU A 636 -6.78 15.36 -34.60
N PHE A 637 -6.99 16.68 -34.53
CA PHE A 637 -6.37 17.57 -33.57
C PHE A 637 -7.19 17.76 -32.30
N VAL A 638 -8.38 17.18 -32.19
CA VAL A 638 -9.17 17.15 -30.98
C VAL A 638 -8.57 16.10 -30.03
N VAL A 639 -7.60 16.51 -29.23
CA VAL A 639 -6.84 15.64 -28.31
C VAL A 639 -6.83 16.18 -26.90
N ALA A 640 -6.62 15.26 -25.91
CA ALA A 640 -6.52 15.63 -24.50
C ALA A 640 -5.13 16.15 -24.10
N LYS A 641 -4.07 15.79 -24.86
CA LYS A 641 -2.69 16.16 -24.56
C LYS A 641 -2.43 17.64 -24.86
N LYS A 642 -1.68 18.32 -24.00
CA LYS A 642 -1.28 19.72 -24.19
C LYS A 642 -0.36 19.92 -25.40
N THR A 643 0.39 18.89 -25.81
CA THR A 643 1.27 18.89 -26.98
C THR A 643 1.11 17.59 -27.76
N THR A 644 1.02 17.68 -29.07
CA THR A 644 0.96 16.54 -29.99
C THR A 644 1.70 16.80 -31.28
N ALA A 645 2.26 15.77 -31.90
CA ALA A 645 2.81 15.90 -33.24
C ALA A 645 1.71 16.23 -34.26
N ALA A 646 1.88 17.30 -35.01
CA ALA A 646 0.99 17.72 -36.08
C ALA A 646 1.41 17.13 -37.45
N THR A 647 2.70 16.90 -37.63
CA THR A 647 3.24 16.19 -38.79
C THR A 647 4.52 15.46 -38.42
N LYS A 648 4.86 14.40 -39.19
CA LYS A 648 6.16 13.78 -39.15
C LYS A 648 7.07 14.49 -40.15
N LEU A 649 8.20 15.00 -39.72
CA LEU A 649 9.21 15.63 -40.53
C LEU A 649 10.34 14.65 -40.88
N ALA A 650 10.97 14.84 -42.04
CA ALA A 650 12.25 14.23 -42.39
C ALA A 650 13.40 14.97 -41.68
N ASP A 651 14.58 14.36 -41.66
CA ASP A 651 15.76 14.98 -41.02
C ASP A 651 16.09 16.30 -41.67
N GLY A 652 16.18 17.36 -40.89
CA GLY A 652 16.47 18.72 -41.34
C GLY A 652 15.34 19.42 -42.08
N ASP A 653 14.11 18.90 -42.06
CA ASP A 653 12.92 19.54 -42.64
C ASP A 653 12.18 20.38 -41.56
N GLU A 654 11.44 21.37 -42.04
CA GLU A 654 10.61 22.24 -41.20
C GLU A 654 9.28 22.56 -41.88
N VAL A 655 8.24 22.82 -41.08
CA VAL A 655 6.94 23.24 -41.62
C VAL A 655 6.97 24.72 -42.01
N LEU A 656 6.70 25.01 -43.25
CA LEU A 656 6.60 26.40 -43.76
C LEU A 656 5.18 26.94 -43.70
N THR A 657 4.18 26.06 -43.84
CA THR A 657 2.79 26.51 -43.86
C THR A 657 1.85 25.48 -43.29
N VAL A 658 0.89 25.94 -42.51
CA VAL A 658 -0.34 25.25 -42.13
C VAL A 658 -1.49 26.21 -42.38
N ARG A 659 -2.54 25.81 -43.07
CA ARG A 659 -3.74 26.64 -43.32
C ARG A 659 -4.99 25.77 -43.39
N ALA A 660 -6.09 26.33 -42.94
CA ALA A 660 -7.41 25.73 -43.14
C ALA A 660 -7.80 25.88 -44.61
N LEU A 661 -8.45 24.86 -45.16
CA LEU A 661 -8.93 24.84 -46.54
C LEU A 661 -10.46 25.00 -46.54
N GLU A 662 -10.96 25.92 -47.40
CA GLU A 662 -12.38 26.16 -47.64
C GLU A 662 -12.91 25.40 -48.86
N GLY A 663 -11.99 24.96 -49.77
CA GLY A 663 -12.32 24.00 -50.86
C GLY A 663 -12.00 24.49 -52.27
N ASP A 664 -11.62 25.76 -52.45
CA ASP A 664 -11.34 26.41 -53.76
C ASP A 664 -9.91 26.95 -53.89
N GLU A 665 -9.00 26.52 -53.00
CA GLU A 665 -7.66 27.08 -52.94
C GLU A 665 -6.70 26.42 -53.89
N THR A 666 -5.73 27.23 -54.33
CA THR A 666 -4.52 26.79 -55.00
C THR A 666 -3.29 27.09 -54.15
N LEU A 667 -2.29 26.25 -54.23
CA LEU A 667 -1.05 26.35 -53.51
C LEU A 667 0.09 26.76 -54.45
N VAL A 668 0.80 27.82 -54.08
CA VAL A 668 1.98 28.29 -54.86
C VAL A 668 3.24 28.05 -54.02
N MET A 669 4.12 27.19 -54.49
CA MET A 669 5.42 26.89 -53.91
C MET A 669 6.49 27.74 -54.60
N CYS A 670 7.34 28.40 -53.80
CA CYS A 670 8.49 29.18 -54.27
C CYS A 670 9.77 28.63 -53.63
N SER A 671 10.76 28.23 -54.45
CA SER A 671 12.04 27.73 -53.96
C SER A 671 13.07 28.85 -53.77
N HIS A 672 14.16 28.59 -53.05
CA HIS A 672 15.30 29.51 -52.90
C HIS A 672 16.01 29.82 -54.23
N LYS A 673 15.83 28.97 -55.28
CA LYS A 673 16.34 29.19 -56.64
C LYS A 673 15.32 29.87 -57.57
N ASP A 674 14.32 30.53 -56.99
CA ASP A 674 13.26 31.28 -57.73
C ASP A 674 12.44 30.39 -58.68
N MET A 675 12.23 29.09 -58.29
CA MET A 675 11.33 28.19 -59.03
C MET A 675 9.93 28.31 -58.43
N PHE A 676 8.92 28.50 -59.29
CA PHE A 676 7.52 28.63 -58.91
C PHE A 676 6.70 27.49 -59.50
N LEU A 677 5.88 26.89 -58.66
CA LEU A 677 4.87 25.89 -59.04
C LEU A 677 3.55 26.20 -58.36
N ARG A 678 2.50 26.44 -59.14
CA ARG A 678 1.13 26.56 -58.68
C ARG A 678 0.41 25.25 -58.90
N ILE A 679 -0.25 24.70 -57.90
CA ILE A 679 -1.05 23.48 -58.01
C ILE A 679 -2.41 23.70 -57.37
N ASP A 680 -3.40 22.89 -57.76
CA ASP A 680 -4.66 22.80 -57.08
C ASP A 680 -4.51 22.00 -55.81
N CYS A 681 -5.14 22.45 -54.71
CA CYS A 681 -5.10 21.75 -53.42
C CYS A 681 -5.77 20.35 -53.48
N GLU A 682 -6.68 20.11 -54.43
CA GLU A 682 -7.27 18.79 -54.64
C GLU A 682 -6.26 17.71 -55.07
N GLN A 683 -5.12 18.11 -55.64
CA GLN A 683 -4.03 17.19 -56.00
C GLN A 683 -3.27 16.66 -54.75
N ILE A 684 -3.51 17.24 -53.57
CA ILE A 684 -2.81 16.87 -52.30
C ILE A 684 -3.65 15.84 -51.57
N PRO A 685 -3.15 14.61 -51.39
CA PRO A 685 -3.93 13.56 -50.70
C PRO A 685 -4.12 13.84 -49.23
N GLN A 686 -5.31 13.51 -48.73
CA GLN A 686 -5.58 13.49 -47.32
C GLN A 686 -4.80 12.36 -46.62
N LYS A 687 -4.08 12.67 -45.57
CA LYS A 687 -3.24 11.76 -44.79
C LYS A 687 -3.46 11.99 -43.32
N LYS A 688 -3.08 11.01 -42.50
CA LYS A 688 -3.10 11.15 -41.01
C LYS A 688 -2.02 12.15 -40.56
N LYS A 689 -2.25 12.80 -39.44
CA LYS A 689 -1.27 13.74 -38.85
C LYS A 689 0.11 13.11 -38.63
N SER A 690 0.24 11.80 -38.37
CA SER A 690 1.52 11.10 -38.25
C SER A 690 2.25 10.79 -39.54
N ALA A 691 1.72 11.13 -40.69
CA ALA A 691 2.34 10.88 -42.00
C ALA A 691 3.24 12.02 -42.41
N VAL A 692 4.27 11.74 -43.23
CA VAL A 692 5.20 12.74 -43.82
C VAL A 692 4.53 13.55 -44.94
N GLY A 693 3.65 12.96 -45.69
CA GLY A 693 3.04 13.63 -46.87
C GLY A 693 3.55 13.08 -48.21
N VAL A 694 3.32 13.86 -49.27
CA VAL A 694 3.74 13.57 -50.65
C VAL A 694 4.54 14.74 -51.18
N ARG A 695 5.40 14.50 -52.18
CA ARG A 695 6.19 15.58 -52.81
C ARG A 695 5.27 16.56 -53.56
N GLY A 696 5.42 17.84 -53.26
CA GLY A 696 4.74 18.93 -53.93
C GLY A 696 5.48 19.37 -55.23
N MET A 697 6.63 20.03 -55.09
CA MET A 697 7.51 20.43 -56.20
C MET A 697 8.77 19.56 -56.22
N LYS A 698 9.24 19.19 -57.41
CA LYS A 698 10.52 18.48 -57.60
C LYS A 698 11.67 19.46 -57.51
N LEU A 699 12.30 19.52 -56.35
CA LEU A 699 13.43 20.41 -56.06
C LEU A 699 14.74 19.92 -56.70
N ALA A 700 15.60 20.83 -57.10
CA ALA A 700 16.97 20.51 -57.50
C ALA A 700 17.83 20.13 -56.29
N ALA A 701 18.97 19.48 -56.53
CA ALA A 701 19.88 19.13 -55.44
C ALA A 701 20.32 20.37 -54.66
N GLY A 702 20.20 20.34 -53.34
CA GLY A 702 20.52 21.43 -52.41
C GLY A 702 19.57 22.64 -52.50
N ASP A 703 18.36 22.50 -53.06
CA ASP A 703 17.32 23.51 -53.04
C ASP A 703 16.21 23.14 -52.03
N THR A 704 15.61 24.15 -51.43
CA THR A 704 14.47 24.01 -50.53
C THR A 704 13.42 25.07 -50.87
N LEU A 705 12.20 24.87 -50.42
CA LEU A 705 11.17 25.90 -50.52
C LEU A 705 11.47 27.06 -49.58
N LYS A 706 11.27 28.25 -50.04
CA LYS A 706 11.38 29.50 -49.28
C LYS A 706 10.04 29.91 -48.70
N HIS A 707 8.97 29.80 -49.52
CA HIS A 707 7.61 30.16 -49.16
C HIS A 707 6.59 29.23 -49.82
N ILE A 708 5.48 29.03 -49.15
CA ILE A 708 4.30 28.37 -49.68
C ILE A 708 3.12 29.30 -49.44
N TYR A 709 2.47 29.73 -50.51
CA TYR A 709 1.29 30.60 -50.48
C TYR A 709 0.05 29.75 -50.74
N VAL A 710 -1.00 29.93 -49.96
CA VAL A 710 -2.33 29.39 -50.24
C VAL A 710 -3.19 30.53 -50.73
N LEU A 711 -3.76 30.42 -51.91
CA LEU A 711 -4.53 31.45 -52.56
C LEU A 711 -5.97 30.98 -52.77
N HIS A 712 -6.92 31.79 -52.35
CA HIS A 712 -8.34 31.60 -52.64
C HIS A 712 -8.67 31.98 -54.10
N GLU A 713 -9.79 31.48 -54.61
CA GLU A 713 -10.25 31.86 -55.96
C GLU A 713 -10.49 33.38 -56.02
N GLY A 714 -9.92 34.01 -57.01
CA GLY A 714 -10.02 35.50 -57.25
C GLY A 714 -9.07 36.35 -56.39
N GLU A 715 -8.27 35.78 -55.50
CA GLU A 715 -7.30 36.51 -54.71
C GLU A 715 -6.12 36.97 -55.50
N ASN A 716 -5.81 38.27 -55.42
CA ASN A 716 -4.65 38.88 -56.11
C ASN A 716 -3.48 38.94 -55.12
N ALA A 717 -2.49 38.11 -55.36
CA ALA A 717 -1.28 38.06 -54.51
C ALA A 717 -0.06 38.30 -55.44
N GLU A 718 0.84 39.21 -55.07
CA GLU A 718 2.06 39.53 -55.79
C GLU A 718 3.26 39.38 -54.85
N VAL A 719 4.38 38.88 -55.39
CA VAL A 719 5.63 38.77 -54.65
C VAL A 719 6.77 39.39 -55.48
N GLU A 720 7.64 40.15 -54.84
CA GLU A 720 8.81 40.73 -55.47
C GLU A 720 9.96 39.70 -55.52
N VAL A 721 10.46 39.44 -56.73
CA VAL A 721 11.61 38.57 -56.97
C VAL A 721 12.60 39.33 -57.82
N LYS A 722 13.79 39.66 -57.33
CA LYS A 722 14.87 40.40 -58.02
C LYS A 722 14.41 41.72 -58.67
N GLY A 723 13.57 42.46 -57.94
CA GLY A 723 13.05 43.77 -58.44
C GLY A 723 11.88 43.65 -59.39
N LYS A 724 11.30 42.45 -59.60
CA LYS A 724 10.11 42.26 -60.45
C LYS A 724 8.96 41.74 -59.62
N MET A 725 7.78 42.36 -59.79
CA MET A 725 6.54 41.87 -59.18
C MET A 725 6.01 40.68 -59.98
N ILE A 726 5.74 39.57 -59.32
CA ILE A 726 5.19 38.36 -59.90
C ILE A 726 3.79 38.15 -59.28
N ALA A 727 2.76 38.24 -60.15
CA ALA A 727 1.40 37.93 -59.74
C ALA A 727 1.22 36.43 -59.63
N LEU A 728 1.07 35.93 -58.40
CA LEU A 728 0.99 34.47 -58.02
C LEU A 728 -0.28 33.81 -58.58
N ASN A 729 -1.38 34.56 -58.66
CA ASN A 729 -2.66 34.12 -59.23
C ASN A 729 -2.66 33.98 -60.76
N ARG A 730 -1.70 34.54 -61.44
CA ARG A 730 -1.51 34.42 -62.93
C ARG A 730 -0.55 33.29 -63.29
N LEU A 731 0.02 32.56 -62.31
CA LEU A 731 0.83 31.37 -62.58
C LEU A 731 -0.04 30.27 -63.15
N HIS A 732 0.43 29.54 -64.16
CA HIS A 732 -0.27 28.36 -64.68
C HIS A 732 -0.38 27.29 -63.59
N ILE A 733 -1.56 26.70 -63.41
CA ILE A 733 -1.77 25.56 -62.54
C ILE A 733 -1.14 24.32 -63.17
N GLY A 734 -0.13 23.79 -62.53
CA GLY A 734 0.61 22.60 -62.96
C GLY A 734 0.26 21.36 -62.19
N ASN A 735 0.95 20.27 -62.48
CA ASN A 735 0.82 19.03 -61.77
C ASN A 735 1.83 18.93 -60.61
N ARG A 736 1.40 18.34 -59.52
CA ARG A 736 2.26 18.01 -58.40
C ARG A 736 3.45 17.14 -58.84
N ASP A 737 4.58 17.23 -58.15
CA ASP A 737 5.85 16.52 -58.41
C ASP A 737 6.54 16.91 -59.73
N THR A 738 6.31 18.15 -60.20
CA THR A 738 7.01 18.76 -61.35
C THR A 738 8.02 19.82 -60.90
N LYS A 739 8.96 20.23 -61.79
CA LYS A 739 10.04 21.15 -61.39
C LYS A 739 9.60 22.62 -61.24
N GLY A 740 8.40 22.97 -61.67
CA GLY A 740 7.98 24.37 -61.72
C GLY A 740 8.66 25.19 -62.80
N VAL A 741 8.42 26.52 -62.80
CA VAL A 741 8.92 27.47 -63.76
C VAL A 741 9.78 28.52 -63.06
N ARG A 742 10.94 28.87 -63.62
CA ARG A 742 11.81 29.94 -63.09
C ARG A 742 11.22 31.31 -63.49
N LYS A 743 11.12 32.17 -62.48
CA LYS A 743 10.66 33.57 -62.70
C LYS A 743 11.76 34.61 -62.44
#